data_4eccbf3d57ca5485ff15262ef2147026
#
_entry.id   4eccbf3d57ca5485ff15262ef2147026
#
_cell.length_a   1.000
_cell.length_b   1.000
_cell.length_c   1.000
_cell.angle_alpha   90.00
_cell.angle_beta   90.00
_cell.angle_gamma   90.00
#
_symmetry.space_group_name_H-M   'P 1'
#
loop_
_entity.id
_entity.type
_entity.pdbx_description
1 polymer ?
#
loop_
_entity_poly.entity_id
_entity_poly.type
_entity_poly.pdbx_seq_one_letter_code
_entity_poly.pdbx_strand_id
1 'polypeptide(L)'
;MNITVIGIGKLGLGFALLLEKYGYNVCGVDIFPDYVKSINDKSLVSTEPGYNELLANSKNLHATMSFDEGVDFSDLIFIIVQTPNSGGEKFYDHNILSGVLSKINKLKAKNKNIIIGCTVMPKYIDEVGLLLLEDTENCHLSYNPEFVAQGDIVYGFENPDIILVGTHNRGLESILKPIYTNMSKSNPKFCFMKPIDAEIVKISLNGFITTKLSYANMISDLCDNLTADKHTVLNAIGSDSRIGNKYFRPGNSFGGPCFPRDTRALKQLMDQNGINSSLLYATTKYNEEHIIFQAKQLLEEDRDIYVIENVCYKDNSVIPLIEESAKLKIAKQLVLYGKTVIIKDTLTIINEVKKEFGTIFKYEIVGSTSTQSNFEKHMNVGIIDQVIPDIQEVYKYWNDRPCNIRHSNKEIGTKEYFEEVTLRKYFVESHILDFAEFAKYNNKKVLEVGCGIGTAAQSFIENGAIYTGIDLSNKSIDIANQRLEVFALKGKIYQANIEVLCDITSNTDIGTFDLVYSFGVLHHTPNTEIAIQNCWNMLKPGGEFKLMMYAKNSLKYFEINEGLDQYEAQNGVPIANVYTHDDIHILLKNFKDIRIKQTHIFQYKIEEYKNYIYKKKEYFDTMPLELFQCMEKNLGWHLCVTCVK
;
A
#
# COMPACT_ATOMS: atom_id res chain seq x y z
N MET A 1 -12.38 -17.25 36.87
CA MET A 1 -11.14 -16.51 36.64
C MET A 1 -11.47 -15.30 35.78
N ASN A 2 -10.94 -14.13 36.14
CA ASN A 2 -11.10 -12.91 35.35
C ASN A 2 -9.98 -12.80 34.31
N ILE A 3 -10.31 -12.29 33.13
CA ILE A 3 -9.35 -12.05 32.04
C ILE A 3 -9.68 -10.72 31.38
N THR A 4 -8.68 -9.90 31.13
CA THR A 4 -8.83 -8.65 30.37
C THR A 4 -8.30 -8.82 28.97
N VAL A 5 -9.04 -8.28 27.98
CA VAL A 5 -8.61 -8.20 26.58
C VAL A 5 -8.60 -6.73 26.16
N ILE A 6 -7.42 -6.18 25.94
CA ILE A 6 -7.23 -4.81 25.44
C ILE A 6 -7.14 -4.83 23.92
N GLY A 7 -8.06 -4.12 23.26
CA GLY A 7 -8.25 -4.17 21.83
C GLY A 7 -9.23 -5.28 21.43
N ILE A 8 -10.53 -5.01 21.60
CA ILE A 8 -11.60 -5.95 21.22
C ILE A 8 -12.14 -5.66 19.80
N GLY A 9 -11.25 -5.33 18.87
CA GLY A 9 -11.55 -5.32 17.44
C GLY A 9 -11.93 -6.73 16.94
N LYS A 10 -11.93 -6.96 15.61
CA LYS A 10 -12.39 -8.26 15.05
C LYS A 10 -11.79 -9.46 15.77
N LEU A 11 -10.47 -9.52 15.88
CA LEU A 11 -9.77 -10.66 16.47
C LEU A 11 -9.94 -10.74 17.99
N GLY A 12 -9.73 -9.61 18.68
CA GLY A 12 -9.83 -9.56 20.15
C GLY A 12 -11.24 -9.84 20.65
N LEU A 13 -12.28 -9.40 19.94
CA LEU A 13 -13.67 -9.72 20.31
C LEU A 13 -13.94 -11.22 20.18
N GLY A 14 -13.47 -11.86 19.10
CA GLY A 14 -13.62 -13.31 18.94
C GLY A 14 -12.96 -14.10 20.05
N PHE A 15 -11.75 -13.68 20.42
CA PHE A 15 -11.03 -14.28 21.54
C PHE A 15 -11.77 -14.06 22.88
N ALA A 16 -12.25 -12.84 23.15
CA ALA A 16 -13.00 -12.50 24.35
C ALA A 16 -14.31 -13.29 24.48
N LEU A 17 -15.06 -13.41 23.38
CA LEU A 17 -16.30 -14.20 23.33
C LEU A 17 -16.06 -15.69 23.56
N LEU A 18 -14.95 -16.23 23.04
CA LEU A 18 -14.59 -17.63 23.28
C LEU A 18 -14.14 -17.86 24.72
N LEU A 19 -13.32 -16.99 25.30
CA LEU A 19 -12.97 -17.07 26.72
C LEU A 19 -14.24 -17.10 27.59
N GLU A 20 -15.18 -16.21 27.31
CA GLU A 20 -16.46 -16.17 28.04
C GLU A 20 -17.28 -17.44 27.85
N LYS A 21 -17.40 -17.95 26.61
CA LYS A 21 -18.07 -19.21 26.27
C LYS A 21 -17.53 -20.39 27.09
N TYR A 22 -16.23 -20.40 27.35
CA TYR A 22 -15.53 -21.44 28.11
C TYR A 22 -15.44 -21.16 29.61
N GLY A 23 -16.23 -20.21 30.13
CA GLY A 23 -16.47 -20.01 31.55
C GLY A 23 -15.61 -19.01 32.27
N TYR A 24 -14.93 -18.11 31.54
CA TYR A 24 -14.18 -17.01 32.11
C TYR A 24 -15.03 -15.73 32.20
N ASN A 25 -14.73 -14.85 33.18
CA ASN A 25 -15.29 -13.51 33.20
C ASN A 25 -14.33 -12.60 32.38
N VAL A 26 -14.86 -11.87 31.43
CA VAL A 26 -14.02 -11.12 30.49
C VAL A 26 -14.34 -9.63 30.52
N CYS A 27 -13.31 -8.80 30.70
CA CYS A 27 -13.39 -7.37 30.48
C CYS A 27 -12.70 -7.04 29.16
N GLY A 28 -13.46 -6.53 28.19
CA GLY A 28 -12.96 -6.07 26.91
C GLY A 28 -12.74 -4.56 26.91
N VAL A 29 -11.55 -4.09 26.53
CA VAL A 29 -11.24 -2.66 26.47
C VAL A 29 -11.10 -2.22 25.04
N ASP A 30 -11.82 -1.17 24.65
CA ASP A 30 -11.67 -0.53 23.32
C ASP A 30 -11.86 0.98 23.41
N ILE A 31 -11.39 1.70 22.41
CA ILE A 31 -11.41 3.16 22.38
C ILE A 31 -12.65 3.76 21.70
N PHE A 32 -13.45 2.94 21.00
CA PHE A 32 -14.59 3.38 20.22
C PHE A 32 -15.90 3.28 21.00
N PRO A 33 -16.54 4.42 21.39
CA PRO A 33 -17.72 4.43 22.27
C PRO A 33 -18.89 3.64 21.71
N ASP A 34 -19.25 3.86 20.45
CA ASP A 34 -20.40 3.20 19.82
C ASP A 34 -20.17 1.69 19.66
N TYR A 35 -18.92 1.30 19.42
CA TYR A 35 -18.55 -0.10 19.33
C TYR A 35 -18.67 -0.80 20.69
N VAL A 36 -18.12 -0.22 21.75
CA VAL A 36 -18.24 -0.71 23.13
C VAL A 36 -19.72 -0.81 23.53
N LYS A 37 -20.50 0.23 23.24
CA LYS A 37 -21.94 0.22 23.51
C LYS A 37 -22.65 -0.90 22.76
N SER A 38 -22.39 -1.08 21.47
CA SER A 38 -23.03 -2.11 20.65
C SER A 38 -22.72 -3.54 21.11
N ILE A 39 -21.54 -3.77 21.71
CA ILE A 39 -21.18 -5.06 22.32
C ILE A 39 -21.99 -5.26 23.61
N ASN A 40 -22.04 -4.27 24.51
CA ASN A 40 -22.79 -4.37 25.76
C ASN A 40 -24.30 -4.50 25.54
N ASP A 41 -24.85 -3.78 24.56
CA ASP A 41 -26.26 -3.84 24.17
C ASP A 41 -26.57 -5.09 23.30
N LYS A 42 -25.54 -5.87 22.94
CA LYS A 42 -25.65 -7.05 22.05
C LYS A 42 -26.25 -6.73 20.69
N SER A 43 -26.11 -5.49 20.24
CA SER A 43 -26.64 -4.98 18.97
C SER A 43 -25.61 -5.01 17.83
N LEU A 44 -24.35 -5.34 18.13
CA LEU A 44 -23.30 -5.46 17.13
C LEU A 44 -23.64 -6.59 16.14
N VAL A 45 -23.62 -6.25 14.84
CA VAL A 45 -23.75 -7.24 13.76
C VAL A 45 -22.36 -7.44 13.14
N SER A 46 -21.84 -8.64 13.27
CA SER A 46 -20.54 -9.04 12.70
C SER A 46 -20.72 -9.93 11.48
N THR A 47 -19.82 -9.77 10.51
CA THR A 47 -19.69 -10.67 9.36
C THR A 47 -18.85 -11.91 9.66
N GLU A 48 -18.15 -11.95 10.82
CA GLU A 48 -17.40 -13.13 11.24
C GLU A 48 -18.35 -14.24 11.68
N PRO A 49 -18.19 -15.47 11.14
CA PRO A 49 -19.04 -16.62 11.51
C PRO A 49 -19.02 -16.89 13.02
N GLY A 50 -20.21 -17.10 13.58
CA GLY A 50 -20.39 -17.45 14.99
C GLY A 50 -20.40 -16.27 15.98
N TYR A 51 -19.95 -15.05 15.59
CA TYR A 51 -19.87 -13.90 16.51
C TYR A 51 -21.25 -13.46 17.01
N ASN A 52 -22.22 -13.33 16.13
CA ASN A 52 -23.57 -12.86 16.48
C ASN A 52 -24.23 -13.80 17.48
N GLU A 53 -24.06 -15.12 17.32
CA GLU A 53 -24.57 -16.12 18.24
C GLU A 53 -23.86 -16.08 19.60
N LEU A 54 -22.53 -16.04 19.59
CA LEU A 54 -21.73 -15.93 20.82
C LEU A 54 -22.08 -14.68 21.61
N LEU A 55 -22.18 -13.53 20.93
CA LEU A 55 -22.51 -12.26 21.57
C LEU A 55 -23.94 -12.26 22.15
N ALA A 56 -24.92 -12.79 21.41
CA ALA A 56 -26.29 -12.89 21.89
C ALA A 56 -26.42 -13.74 23.18
N ASN A 57 -25.61 -14.80 23.27
CA ASN A 57 -25.60 -15.71 24.41
C ASN A 57 -24.65 -15.29 25.55
N SER A 58 -23.81 -14.29 25.33
CA SER A 58 -22.83 -13.80 26.30
C SER A 58 -23.49 -13.26 27.57
N LYS A 59 -22.92 -13.57 28.74
CA LYS A 59 -23.42 -13.12 30.07
C LYS A 59 -22.33 -12.48 30.93
N ASN A 60 -21.08 -12.89 30.72
CA ASN A 60 -19.93 -12.52 31.56
C ASN A 60 -18.85 -11.73 30.78
N LEU A 61 -19.21 -11.20 29.62
CA LEU A 61 -18.40 -10.26 28.87
C LEU A 61 -18.92 -8.85 29.14
N HIS A 62 -18.04 -7.98 29.63
CA HIS A 62 -18.27 -6.56 29.80
C HIS A 62 -17.25 -5.78 28.96
N ALA A 63 -17.74 -4.87 28.11
CA ALA A 63 -16.89 -3.99 27.32
C ALA A 63 -16.84 -2.60 27.95
N THR A 64 -15.65 -2.00 28.01
CA THR A 64 -15.44 -0.68 28.61
C THR A 64 -14.48 0.18 27.78
N MET A 65 -14.63 1.49 27.88
CA MET A 65 -13.65 2.48 27.40
C MET A 65 -12.61 2.83 28.47
N SER A 66 -12.86 2.46 29.73
CA SER A 66 -11.97 2.75 30.83
C SER A 66 -10.78 1.79 30.82
N PHE A 67 -9.62 2.33 30.46
CA PHE A 67 -8.38 1.56 30.44
C PHE A 67 -8.00 1.09 31.86
N ASP A 68 -8.18 1.95 32.86
CA ASP A 68 -7.86 1.70 34.26
C ASP A 68 -8.73 0.56 34.81
N GLU A 69 -10.05 0.60 34.55
CA GLU A 69 -10.98 -0.48 34.88
C GLU A 69 -10.53 -1.82 34.30
N GLY A 70 -10.13 -1.83 33.01
CA GLY A 70 -9.65 -3.05 32.37
C GLY A 70 -8.38 -3.60 32.99
N VAL A 71 -7.42 -2.74 33.36
CA VAL A 71 -6.16 -3.16 34.01
C VAL A 71 -6.42 -3.67 35.43
N ASP A 72 -7.35 -3.05 36.17
CA ASP A 72 -7.68 -3.44 37.54
C ASP A 72 -8.53 -4.74 37.61
N PHE A 73 -9.32 -5.03 36.56
CA PHE A 73 -10.24 -6.15 36.52
C PHE A 73 -9.56 -7.52 36.67
N SER A 74 -8.34 -7.69 36.13
CA SER A 74 -7.67 -8.99 36.06
C SER A 74 -6.16 -8.91 36.21
N ASP A 75 -5.56 -10.00 36.74
CA ASP A 75 -4.10 -10.19 36.74
C ASP A 75 -3.60 -10.85 35.43
N LEU A 76 -4.51 -11.25 34.53
CA LEU A 76 -4.19 -11.79 33.21
C LEU A 76 -4.75 -10.87 32.11
N ILE A 77 -3.86 -10.19 31.40
CA ILE A 77 -4.20 -9.17 30.41
C ILE A 77 -3.67 -9.58 29.04
N PHE A 78 -4.54 -9.76 28.08
CA PHE A 78 -4.17 -9.93 26.68
C PHE A 78 -4.26 -8.60 25.93
N ILE A 79 -3.27 -8.29 25.12
CA ILE A 79 -3.23 -7.09 24.27
C ILE A 79 -3.32 -7.55 22.80
N ILE A 80 -4.45 -7.25 22.16
CA ILE A 80 -4.75 -7.62 20.77
C ILE A 80 -5.10 -6.36 19.98
N VAL A 81 -4.14 -5.45 19.87
CA VAL A 81 -4.27 -4.19 19.15
C VAL A 81 -3.65 -4.30 17.75
N GLN A 82 -3.95 -3.33 16.91
CA GLN A 82 -3.40 -3.29 15.56
C GLN A 82 -1.90 -2.99 15.60
N THR A 83 -1.15 -3.71 14.77
CA THR A 83 0.25 -3.42 14.40
C THR A 83 0.28 -3.26 12.87
N PRO A 84 -0.17 -2.09 12.34
CA PRO A 84 -0.36 -1.91 10.91
C PRO A 84 0.96 -1.86 10.14
N ASN A 85 0.88 -2.04 8.82
CA ASN A 85 1.96 -1.65 7.93
C ASN A 85 1.84 -0.14 7.68
N SER A 86 2.74 0.66 8.25
CA SER A 86 2.77 2.11 8.06
C SER A 86 3.68 2.56 6.90
N GLY A 87 4.08 1.61 6.05
CA GLY A 87 4.88 1.83 4.85
C GLY A 87 6.39 1.79 5.07
N GLY A 88 7.14 1.84 3.98
CA GLY A 88 8.61 1.71 4.00
C GLY A 88 9.04 0.39 4.66
N GLU A 89 9.99 0.48 5.57
CA GLU A 89 10.52 -0.67 6.32
C GLU A 89 9.68 -1.05 7.56
N LYS A 90 8.60 -0.32 7.85
CA LYS A 90 7.73 -0.58 9.01
C LYS A 90 6.58 -1.52 8.64
N PHE A 91 6.91 -2.77 8.33
CA PHE A 91 5.89 -3.79 8.07
C PHE A 91 4.98 -4.05 9.27
N TYR A 92 5.49 -3.82 10.47
CA TYR A 92 4.74 -3.82 11.73
C TYR A 92 5.06 -2.55 12.51
N ASP A 93 4.12 -1.64 12.59
CA ASP A 93 4.24 -0.44 13.42
C ASP A 93 3.71 -0.73 14.83
N HIS A 94 4.60 -0.63 15.82
CA HIS A 94 4.29 -0.94 17.21
C HIS A 94 3.81 0.26 18.03
N ASN A 95 3.60 1.44 17.44
CA ASN A 95 3.25 2.66 18.17
C ASN A 95 2.00 2.48 19.06
N ILE A 96 0.94 1.84 18.54
CA ILE A 96 -0.28 1.58 19.29
C ILE A 96 0.00 0.65 20.46
N LEU A 97 0.70 -0.46 20.22
CA LEU A 97 1.08 -1.43 21.25
C LEU A 97 1.97 -0.80 22.33
N SER A 98 2.99 -0.06 21.92
CA SER A 98 3.89 0.66 22.83
C SER A 98 3.14 1.70 23.67
N GLY A 99 2.15 2.37 23.07
CA GLY A 99 1.25 3.28 23.78
C GLY A 99 0.40 2.59 24.85
N VAL A 100 -0.07 1.36 24.59
CA VAL A 100 -0.80 0.53 25.57
C VAL A 100 0.12 0.13 26.73
N LEU A 101 1.33 -0.37 26.46
CA LEU A 101 2.30 -0.72 27.50
C LEU A 101 2.68 0.48 28.34
N SER A 102 2.93 1.64 27.73
CA SER A 102 3.23 2.88 28.44
C SER A 102 2.08 3.35 29.35
N LYS A 103 0.82 3.11 28.95
CA LYS A 103 -0.33 3.40 29.82
C LYS A 103 -0.38 2.46 31.03
N ILE A 104 -0.12 1.17 30.87
CA ILE A 104 -0.02 0.20 31.97
C ILE A 104 1.09 0.64 32.95
N ASN A 105 2.23 1.09 32.42
CA ASN A 105 3.34 1.57 33.22
C ASN A 105 2.96 2.80 34.06
N LYS A 106 2.27 3.79 33.44
CA LYS A 106 1.80 5.01 34.14
C LYS A 106 0.85 4.70 35.29
N LEU A 107 0.06 3.63 35.20
CA LEU A 107 -0.79 3.15 36.29
C LEU A 107 0.01 2.47 37.40
N LYS A 108 1.32 2.23 37.20
CA LYS A 108 2.17 1.49 38.14
C LYS A 108 1.55 0.14 38.51
N ALA A 109 1.07 -0.57 37.47
CA ALA A 109 0.38 -1.85 37.63
C ALA A 109 1.21 -2.85 38.42
N LYS A 110 0.55 -3.72 39.20
CA LYS A 110 1.20 -4.70 40.06
C LYS A 110 0.66 -6.11 39.80
N ASN A 111 1.55 -7.09 39.88
CA ASN A 111 1.21 -8.52 39.82
C ASN A 111 0.42 -8.91 38.55
N LYS A 112 0.81 -8.40 37.37
CA LYS A 112 0.12 -8.68 36.12
C LYS A 112 0.93 -9.60 35.21
N ASN A 113 0.23 -10.55 34.58
CA ASN A 113 0.72 -11.27 33.41
C ASN A 113 0.16 -10.57 32.16
N ILE A 114 1.00 -9.86 31.45
CA ILE A 114 0.66 -9.08 30.26
C ILE A 114 1.09 -9.89 29.04
N ILE A 115 0.16 -10.18 28.17
CA ILE A 115 0.36 -11.08 27.03
C ILE A 115 0.06 -10.34 25.74
N ILE A 116 1.07 -10.18 24.89
CA ILE A 116 0.92 -9.61 23.56
C ILE A 116 0.44 -10.69 22.60
N GLY A 117 -0.78 -10.50 22.05
CA GLY A 117 -1.40 -11.39 21.06
C GLY A 117 -1.26 -10.91 19.61
N CYS A 118 -0.92 -9.64 19.38
CA CYS A 118 -0.67 -9.10 18.04
C CYS A 118 0.75 -9.42 17.55
N THR A 119 0.95 -9.41 16.23
CA THR A 119 2.27 -9.70 15.64
C THR A 119 3.28 -8.58 15.93
N VAL A 120 4.46 -8.95 16.39
CA VAL A 120 5.58 -8.04 16.62
C VAL A 120 6.83 -8.50 15.87
N MET A 121 7.73 -7.56 15.60
CA MET A 121 9.05 -7.86 15.06
C MET A 121 9.95 -8.49 16.13
N PRO A 122 10.84 -9.41 15.77
CA PRO A 122 11.80 -10.01 16.70
C PRO A 122 12.60 -8.96 17.47
N LYS A 123 12.79 -9.23 18.77
CA LYS A 123 13.40 -8.40 19.83
C LYS A 123 12.46 -7.34 20.44
N TYR A 124 11.22 -7.20 19.97
CA TYR A 124 10.31 -6.20 20.52
C TYR A 124 10.05 -6.40 22.02
N ILE A 125 9.81 -7.64 22.47
CA ILE A 125 9.54 -7.92 23.88
C ILE A 125 10.73 -7.50 24.76
N ASP A 126 11.93 -7.97 24.43
CA ASP A 126 13.11 -7.80 25.28
C ASP A 126 13.74 -6.41 25.17
N GLU A 127 13.77 -5.80 23.98
CA GLU A 127 14.46 -4.53 23.76
C GLU A 127 13.54 -3.29 23.91
N VAL A 128 12.21 -3.46 23.77
CA VAL A 128 11.26 -2.36 23.82
C VAL A 128 10.19 -2.58 24.89
N GLY A 129 9.48 -3.69 24.83
CA GLY A 129 8.31 -3.93 25.65
C GLY A 129 8.61 -3.94 27.16
N LEU A 130 9.69 -4.60 27.57
CA LEU A 130 10.10 -4.64 28.99
C LEU A 130 10.53 -3.27 29.50
N LEU A 131 11.20 -2.46 28.69
CA LEU A 131 11.59 -1.09 29.07
C LEU A 131 10.36 -0.19 29.27
N LEU A 132 9.29 -0.39 28.49
CA LEU A 132 8.06 0.36 28.64
C LEU A 132 7.25 0.02 29.90
N LEU A 133 7.66 -1.00 30.66
CA LEU A 133 7.00 -1.47 31.90
C LEU A 133 7.89 -1.32 33.14
N GLU A 134 8.98 -0.57 33.06
CA GLU A 134 10.02 -0.49 34.10
C GLU A 134 9.53 0.00 35.48
N ASP A 135 8.47 0.83 35.51
CA ASP A 135 7.89 1.35 36.77
C ASP A 135 6.81 0.42 37.36
N THR A 136 6.51 -0.71 36.73
CA THR A 136 5.54 -1.69 37.23
C THR A 136 6.17 -2.60 38.28
N GLU A 137 5.34 -3.21 39.14
CA GLU A 137 5.82 -4.11 40.20
C GLU A 137 5.34 -5.55 39.96
N ASN A 138 6.28 -6.49 39.85
CA ASN A 138 5.98 -7.91 39.63
C ASN A 138 5.06 -8.16 38.41
N CYS A 139 5.28 -7.41 37.32
CA CYS A 139 4.58 -7.58 36.06
C CYS A 139 5.47 -8.38 35.09
N HIS A 140 4.87 -9.31 34.37
CA HIS A 140 5.56 -10.17 33.42
C HIS A 140 5.01 -9.93 32.01
N LEU A 141 5.86 -9.58 31.07
CA LEU A 141 5.53 -9.44 29.65
C LEU A 141 5.82 -10.75 28.93
N SER A 142 4.85 -11.20 28.12
CA SER A 142 4.95 -12.44 27.35
C SER A 142 4.32 -12.26 25.97
N TYR A 143 4.66 -13.15 25.05
CA TYR A 143 4.19 -13.17 23.69
C TYR A 143 3.37 -14.42 23.41
N ASN A 144 2.15 -14.28 22.92
CA ASN A 144 1.29 -15.40 22.53
C ASN A 144 0.48 -15.03 21.29
N PRO A 145 1.14 -15.01 20.11
CA PRO A 145 0.47 -14.70 18.87
C PRO A 145 -0.45 -15.84 18.44
N GLU A 146 -1.53 -15.46 17.76
CA GLU A 146 -2.44 -16.43 17.12
C GLU A 146 -2.06 -16.68 15.66
N PHE A 147 -2.58 -17.79 15.11
CA PHE A 147 -2.42 -18.21 13.72
C PHE A 147 -3.77 -18.39 13.05
N VAL A 148 -4.74 -17.54 13.39
CA VAL A 148 -6.10 -17.61 12.86
C VAL A 148 -6.27 -16.72 11.63
N ALA A 149 -7.15 -17.12 10.73
CA ALA A 149 -7.51 -16.34 9.54
C ALA A 149 -8.86 -15.65 9.76
N GLN A 150 -8.98 -14.40 9.30
CA GLN A 150 -10.27 -13.73 9.25
C GLN A 150 -11.25 -14.52 8.37
N GLY A 151 -12.52 -14.56 8.78
CA GLY A 151 -13.55 -15.41 8.20
C GLY A 151 -13.67 -16.79 8.85
N ASP A 152 -12.68 -17.18 9.67
CA ASP A 152 -12.64 -18.46 10.40
C ASP A 152 -12.11 -18.30 11.83
N ILE A 153 -12.27 -17.12 12.44
CA ILE A 153 -11.61 -16.79 13.72
C ILE A 153 -12.03 -17.74 14.84
N VAL A 154 -13.35 -17.97 15.00
CA VAL A 154 -13.87 -18.89 16.02
C VAL A 154 -13.33 -20.31 15.83
N TYR A 155 -13.40 -20.81 14.60
CA TYR A 155 -12.87 -22.13 14.27
C TYR A 155 -11.36 -22.24 14.53
N GLY A 156 -10.60 -21.22 14.14
CA GLY A 156 -9.14 -21.20 14.31
C GLY A 156 -8.70 -21.21 15.77
N PHE A 157 -9.38 -20.46 16.64
CA PHE A 157 -9.10 -20.51 18.09
C PHE A 157 -9.53 -21.82 18.75
N GLU A 158 -10.63 -22.45 18.29
CA GLU A 158 -11.06 -23.74 18.82
C GLU A 158 -10.28 -24.93 18.26
N ASN A 159 -9.56 -24.77 17.14
CA ASN A 159 -8.83 -25.87 16.47
C ASN A 159 -7.39 -25.49 16.10
N PRO A 160 -6.58 -24.96 17.01
CA PRO A 160 -5.19 -24.62 16.72
C PRO A 160 -4.33 -25.89 16.54
N ASP A 161 -3.37 -25.85 15.62
CA ASP A 161 -2.32 -26.88 15.51
C ASP A 161 -1.26 -26.69 16.62
N ILE A 162 -0.95 -25.43 16.95
CA ILE A 162 0.05 -25.05 17.97
C ILE A 162 -0.45 -23.91 18.84
N ILE A 163 -0.05 -23.91 20.10
CA ILE A 163 -0.13 -22.76 21.01
C ILE A 163 1.31 -22.30 21.28
N LEU A 164 1.69 -21.17 20.71
CA LEU A 164 3.03 -20.59 20.79
C LEU A 164 3.08 -19.56 21.92
N VAL A 165 4.01 -19.73 22.87
CA VAL A 165 4.19 -18.80 23.99
C VAL A 165 5.66 -18.47 24.18
N GLY A 166 6.00 -17.20 24.00
CA GLY A 166 7.31 -16.63 24.31
C GLY A 166 7.29 -15.97 25.70
N THR A 167 8.04 -16.48 26.65
CA THR A 167 7.99 -15.96 28.03
C THR A 167 9.30 -16.19 28.81
N HIS A 168 9.60 -15.28 29.74
CA HIS A 168 10.58 -15.45 30.78
C HIS A 168 9.95 -15.95 32.11
N ASN A 169 8.60 -15.89 32.22
CA ASN A 169 7.85 -16.33 33.38
C ASN A 169 7.55 -17.84 33.30
N ARG A 170 8.29 -18.65 34.05
CA ARG A 170 8.10 -20.11 34.11
C ARG A 170 6.72 -20.51 34.67
N GLY A 171 6.07 -19.66 35.45
CA GLY A 171 4.73 -19.90 36.01
C GLY A 171 3.59 -19.75 34.99
N LEU A 172 3.82 -19.09 33.87
CA LEU A 172 2.78 -18.78 32.88
C LEU A 172 2.19 -20.03 32.22
N GLU A 173 2.97 -21.10 32.06
CA GLU A 173 2.47 -22.37 31.51
C GLU A 173 1.30 -22.93 32.32
N SER A 174 1.41 -22.87 33.65
CA SER A 174 0.34 -23.36 34.54
C SER A 174 -0.96 -22.54 34.45
N ILE A 175 -0.90 -21.30 33.95
CA ILE A 175 -2.02 -20.39 33.76
C ILE A 175 -2.64 -20.60 32.35
N LEU A 176 -1.81 -20.57 31.31
CA LEU A 176 -2.31 -20.57 29.92
C LEU A 176 -2.72 -21.96 29.43
N LYS A 177 -2.01 -23.00 29.82
CA LYS A 177 -2.26 -24.36 29.34
C LYS A 177 -3.68 -24.84 29.67
N PRO A 178 -4.24 -24.66 30.90
CA PRO A 178 -5.65 -24.98 31.18
C PRO A 178 -6.63 -24.18 30.36
N ILE A 179 -6.36 -22.87 30.12
CA ILE A 179 -7.24 -22.00 29.32
C ILE A 179 -7.38 -22.56 27.90
N TYR A 180 -6.23 -22.75 27.23
CA TYR A 180 -6.24 -23.23 25.85
C TYR A 180 -6.68 -24.69 25.73
N THR A 181 -6.37 -25.55 26.70
CA THR A 181 -6.89 -26.93 26.71
C THR A 181 -8.41 -26.98 26.83
N ASN A 182 -9.00 -26.11 27.67
CA ASN A 182 -10.44 -25.98 27.81
C ASN A 182 -11.11 -25.43 26.55
N MET A 183 -10.45 -24.49 25.88
CA MET A 183 -10.98 -23.78 24.70
C MET A 183 -10.79 -24.58 23.40
N SER A 184 -9.78 -25.45 23.33
CA SER A 184 -9.45 -26.19 22.12
C SER A 184 -10.26 -27.44 21.92
N LYS A 185 -10.84 -27.62 20.73
CA LYS A 185 -11.47 -28.86 20.26
C LYS A 185 -10.45 -29.81 19.59
N SER A 186 -9.31 -29.29 19.19
CA SER A 186 -8.14 -30.04 18.71
C SER A 186 -7.23 -30.45 19.89
N ASN A 187 -6.13 -31.13 19.58
CA ASN A 187 -5.08 -31.42 20.55
C ASN A 187 -3.81 -30.64 20.18
N PRO A 188 -3.74 -29.34 20.47
CA PRO A 188 -2.63 -28.49 20.03
C PRO A 188 -1.33 -28.86 20.72
N LYS A 189 -0.21 -28.70 19.98
CA LYS A 189 1.11 -28.75 20.58
C LYS A 189 1.41 -27.43 21.30
N PHE A 190 1.67 -27.49 22.59
CA PHE A 190 2.14 -26.33 23.36
C PHE A 190 3.64 -26.11 23.16
N CYS A 191 4.01 -24.91 22.73
CA CYS A 191 5.39 -24.51 22.44
C CYS A 191 5.77 -23.32 23.32
N PHE A 192 6.30 -23.58 24.52
CA PHE A 192 6.84 -22.57 25.42
C PHE A 192 8.33 -22.37 25.14
N MET A 193 8.75 -21.13 24.96
CA MET A 193 10.14 -20.76 24.61
C MET A 193 10.46 -19.34 25.08
N LYS A 194 11.66 -18.84 24.81
CA LYS A 194 11.99 -17.44 25.05
C LYS A 194 11.21 -16.51 24.12
N PRO A 195 10.96 -15.25 24.49
CA PRO A 195 10.23 -14.30 23.64
C PRO A 195 10.81 -14.21 22.24
N ILE A 196 12.11 -13.99 22.10
CA ILE A 196 12.78 -13.86 20.79
C ILE A 196 12.57 -15.10 19.90
N ASP A 197 12.56 -16.32 20.47
CA ASP A 197 12.35 -17.54 19.72
C ASP A 197 10.91 -17.58 19.15
N ALA A 198 9.93 -17.19 19.96
CA ALA A 198 8.53 -17.15 19.55
C ALA A 198 8.24 -16.05 18.52
N GLU A 199 8.86 -14.88 18.65
CA GLU A 199 8.78 -13.79 17.68
C GLU A 199 9.32 -14.25 16.30
N ILE A 200 10.44 -14.96 16.27
CA ILE A 200 11.01 -15.53 15.04
C ILE A 200 10.07 -16.61 14.46
N VAL A 201 9.55 -17.52 15.30
CA VAL A 201 8.62 -18.58 14.84
C VAL A 201 7.41 -17.97 14.15
N LYS A 202 6.82 -16.90 14.74
CA LYS A 202 5.60 -16.29 14.22
C LYS A 202 5.71 -15.84 12.76
N ILE A 203 6.77 -15.09 12.42
CA ILE A 203 6.95 -14.58 11.07
C ILE A 203 7.55 -15.64 10.12
N SER A 204 8.40 -16.52 10.64
CA SER A 204 9.06 -17.57 9.84
C SER A 204 8.08 -18.64 9.37
N LEU A 205 7.03 -18.95 10.15
CA LEU A 205 6.01 -19.91 9.74
C LEU A 205 5.32 -19.47 8.44
N ASN A 206 4.89 -18.20 8.38
CA ASN A 206 4.26 -17.65 7.18
C ASN A 206 5.26 -17.54 6.02
N GLY A 207 6.51 -17.17 6.28
CA GLY A 207 7.58 -17.17 5.26
C GLY A 207 7.81 -18.54 4.64
N PHE A 208 7.76 -19.63 5.45
CA PHE A 208 7.87 -20.98 4.93
C PHE A 208 6.63 -21.41 4.13
N ILE A 209 5.42 -21.09 4.62
CA ILE A 209 4.17 -21.41 3.90
C ILE A 209 4.16 -20.73 2.52
N THR A 210 4.56 -19.47 2.43
CA THR A 210 4.62 -18.74 1.15
C THR A 210 5.66 -19.32 0.20
N THR A 211 6.80 -19.78 0.72
CA THR A 211 7.82 -20.50 -0.08
C THR A 211 7.27 -21.82 -0.62
N LYS A 212 6.54 -22.56 0.21
CA LYS A 212 5.89 -23.82 -0.19
C LYS A 212 4.83 -23.61 -1.27
N LEU A 213 4.00 -22.55 -1.14
CA LEU A 213 3.00 -22.16 -2.14
C LEU A 213 3.66 -21.74 -3.46
N SER A 214 4.70 -20.90 -3.42
CA SER A 214 5.41 -20.49 -4.64
C SER A 214 6.05 -21.68 -5.35
N TYR A 215 6.64 -22.62 -4.60
CA TYR A 215 7.20 -23.82 -5.20
C TYR A 215 6.12 -24.69 -5.85
N ALA A 216 4.98 -24.89 -5.18
CA ALA A 216 3.87 -25.66 -5.74
C ALA A 216 3.33 -25.02 -7.04
N ASN A 217 3.16 -23.69 -7.06
CA ASN A 217 2.73 -22.98 -8.25
C ASN A 217 3.78 -23.04 -9.37
N MET A 218 5.08 -22.99 -9.05
CA MET A 218 6.15 -23.14 -10.05
C MET A 218 6.11 -24.51 -10.72
N ILE A 219 5.87 -25.58 -9.97
CA ILE A 219 5.69 -26.94 -10.54
C ILE A 219 4.38 -27.04 -11.33
N SER A 220 3.31 -26.35 -10.85
CA SER A 220 2.04 -26.25 -11.59
C SER A 220 2.24 -25.62 -12.98
N ASP A 221 2.95 -24.49 -13.07
CA ASP A 221 3.21 -23.79 -14.32
C ASP A 221 4.05 -24.63 -15.28
N LEU A 222 5.03 -25.37 -14.74
CA LEU A 222 5.80 -26.35 -15.52
C LEU A 222 4.91 -27.45 -16.09
N CYS A 223 3.98 -27.99 -15.28
CA CYS A 223 3.03 -29.01 -15.74
C CYS A 223 2.13 -28.48 -16.85
N ASP A 224 1.60 -27.25 -16.70
CA ASP A 224 0.77 -26.62 -17.73
C ASP A 224 1.54 -26.46 -19.05
N ASN A 225 2.78 -25.99 -19.03
CA ASN A 225 3.64 -25.88 -20.22
C ASN A 225 3.97 -27.21 -20.87
N LEU A 226 4.06 -28.30 -20.10
CA LEU A 226 4.36 -29.65 -20.59
C LEU A 226 3.11 -30.51 -20.83
N THR A 227 1.91 -29.94 -20.68
CA THR A 227 0.63 -30.66 -20.78
C THR A 227 0.52 -31.85 -19.82
N ALA A 228 1.15 -31.76 -18.64
CA ALA A 228 1.10 -32.74 -17.58
C ALA A 228 -0.02 -32.40 -16.57
N ASP A 229 -0.54 -33.42 -15.87
CA ASP A 229 -1.53 -33.19 -14.81
C ASP A 229 -0.87 -32.70 -13.52
N LYS A 230 -0.96 -31.39 -13.29
CA LYS A 230 -0.42 -30.71 -12.10
C LYS A 230 -0.98 -31.24 -10.79
N HIS A 231 -2.24 -31.67 -10.75
CA HIS A 231 -2.85 -32.21 -9.54
C HIS A 231 -2.24 -33.57 -9.18
N THR A 232 -2.07 -34.44 -10.13
CA THR A 232 -1.43 -35.75 -9.93
C THR A 232 0.04 -35.56 -9.49
N VAL A 233 0.78 -34.68 -10.15
CA VAL A 233 2.19 -34.42 -9.82
C VAL A 233 2.35 -33.88 -8.41
N LEU A 234 1.61 -32.82 -8.05
CA LEU A 234 1.72 -32.20 -6.74
C LEU A 234 1.18 -33.08 -5.60
N ASN A 235 0.12 -33.86 -5.84
CA ASN A 235 -0.35 -34.86 -4.88
C ASN A 235 0.70 -35.94 -4.62
N ALA A 236 1.38 -36.43 -5.65
CA ALA A 236 2.44 -37.42 -5.49
C ALA A 236 3.60 -36.88 -4.63
N ILE A 237 4.08 -35.64 -4.91
CA ILE A 237 5.12 -34.98 -4.12
C ILE A 237 4.65 -34.74 -2.70
N GLY A 238 3.43 -34.22 -2.52
CA GLY A 238 2.87 -33.90 -1.21
C GLY A 238 2.54 -35.14 -0.35
N SER A 239 2.44 -36.32 -0.96
CA SER A 239 2.23 -37.60 -0.23
C SER A 239 3.49 -38.06 0.52
N ASP A 240 4.68 -37.53 0.18
CA ASP A 240 5.87 -37.77 0.97
C ASP A 240 5.73 -37.10 2.35
N SER A 241 5.88 -37.88 3.43
CA SER A 241 5.72 -37.38 4.80
C SER A 241 6.69 -36.26 5.17
N ARG A 242 7.82 -36.12 4.47
CA ARG A 242 8.78 -35.04 4.63
C ARG A 242 8.26 -33.72 4.07
N ILE A 243 7.31 -33.75 3.15
CA ILE A 243 6.71 -32.59 2.47
C ILE A 243 5.33 -32.29 3.06
N GLY A 244 4.39 -33.23 2.96
CA GLY A 244 3.00 -33.10 3.38
C GLY A 244 2.13 -32.25 2.44
N ASN A 245 0.84 -32.54 2.37
CA ASN A 245 -0.10 -31.94 1.40
C ASN A 245 -0.62 -30.55 1.81
N LYS A 246 -0.49 -30.14 3.09
CA LYS A 246 -0.97 -28.82 3.54
C LYS A 246 -0.20 -27.72 2.78
N TYR A 247 -0.93 -26.80 2.15
CA TYR A 247 -0.37 -25.69 1.32
C TYR A 247 0.49 -26.19 0.14
N PHE A 248 0.29 -27.41 -0.35
CA PHE A 248 1.06 -27.98 -1.45
C PHE A 248 0.14 -28.47 -2.56
N ARG A 249 -0.50 -27.53 -3.23
CA ARG A 249 -1.44 -27.76 -4.33
C ARG A 249 -1.39 -26.59 -5.32
N PRO A 250 -1.75 -26.81 -6.60
CA PRO A 250 -1.82 -25.73 -7.57
C PRO A 250 -2.93 -24.73 -7.19
N GLY A 251 -2.73 -23.46 -7.46
CA GLY A 251 -3.72 -22.43 -7.14
C GLY A 251 -3.29 -21.04 -7.54
N ASN A 252 -3.95 -20.06 -6.96
CA ASN A 252 -3.58 -18.66 -7.15
C ASN A 252 -2.31 -18.31 -6.36
N SER A 253 -1.66 -17.23 -6.76
CA SER A 253 -0.63 -16.58 -5.96
C SER A 253 -1.13 -16.27 -4.55
N PHE A 254 -0.26 -16.37 -3.56
CA PHE A 254 -0.64 -16.01 -2.19
C PHE A 254 -0.89 -14.51 -2.08
N GLY A 255 -1.89 -14.16 -1.29
CA GLY A 255 -2.33 -12.80 -1.02
C GLY A 255 -2.82 -12.63 0.40
N GLY A 256 -3.66 -11.62 0.61
CA GLY A 256 -4.22 -11.27 1.92
C GLY A 256 -3.25 -10.47 2.81
N PRO A 257 -3.71 -10.04 3.98
CA PRO A 257 -2.98 -9.10 4.83
C PRO A 257 -1.72 -9.67 5.51
N CYS A 258 -1.61 -11.01 5.62
CA CYS A 258 -0.56 -11.64 6.44
C CYS A 258 0.60 -12.18 5.61
N PHE A 259 0.33 -13.07 4.65
CA PHE A 259 1.38 -13.81 3.94
C PHE A 259 2.39 -12.90 3.21
N PRO A 260 1.96 -11.92 2.39
CA PRO A 260 2.91 -11.03 1.73
C PRO A 260 3.69 -10.16 2.73
N ARG A 261 3.01 -9.68 3.78
CA ARG A 261 3.61 -8.81 4.79
C ARG A 261 4.66 -9.53 5.62
N ASP A 262 4.34 -10.72 6.16
CA ASP A 262 5.27 -11.50 6.98
C ASP A 262 6.49 -11.95 6.18
N THR A 263 6.31 -12.33 4.92
CA THR A 263 7.42 -12.72 4.04
C THR A 263 8.38 -11.54 3.80
N ARG A 264 7.83 -10.35 3.54
CA ARG A 264 8.63 -9.12 3.35
C ARG A 264 9.31 -8.68 4.65
N ALA A 265 8.60 -8.75 5.79
CA ALA A 265 9.16 -8.44 7.10
C ALA A 265 10.30 -9.37 7.49
N LEU A 266 10.16 -10.68 7.24
CA LEU A 266 11.21 -11.67 7.49
C LEU A 266 12.42 -11.43 6.59
N LYS A 267 12.18 -11.12 5.29
CA LYS A 267 13.25 -10.77 4.36
C LYS A 267 14.05 -9.57 4.87
N GLN A 268 13.37 -8.50 5.24
CA GLN A 268 14.00 -7.29 5.77
C GLN A 268 14.79 -7.58 7.04
N LEU A 269 14.23 -8.35 7.98
CA LEU A 269 14.92 -8.74 9.20
C LEU A 269 16.24 -9.49 8.91
N MET A 270 16.23 -10.40 7.93
CA MET A 270 17.43 -11.10 7.50
C MET A 270 18.47 -10.14 6.93
N ASP A 271 18.06 -9.23 6.03
CA ASP A 271 18.94 -8.24 5.41
C ASP A 271 19.58 -7.32 6.47
N GLN A 272 18.80 -6.84 7.44
CA GLN A 272 19.28 -6.01 8.55
C GLN A 272 20.29 -6.72 9.45
N ASN A 273 20.23 -8.06 9.52
CA ASN A 273 21.18 -8.88 10.28
C ASN A 273 22.30 -9.48 9.41
N GLY A 274 22.47 -9.03 8.16
CA GLY A 274 23.51 -9.49 7.26
C GLY A 274 23.33 -10.93 6.77
N ILE A 275 22.13 -11.49 6.87
CA ILE A 275 21.78 -12.84 6.42
C ILE A 275 21.23 -12.77 5.01
N ASN A 276 21.72 -13.64 4.11
CA ASN A 276 21.22 -13.69 2.73
C ASN A 276 19.75 -14.10 2.68
N SER A 277 18.90 -13.21 2.18
CA SER A 277 17.45 -13.40 2.07
C SER A 277 16.97 -13.85 0.68
N SER A 278 17.89 -14.32 -0.19
CA SER A 278 17.59 -14.66 -1.60
C SER A 278 16.42 -15.63 -1.77
N LEU A 279 16.21 -16.56 -0.84
CA LEU A 279 15.08 -17.49 -0.89
C LEU A 279 13.74 -16.76 -0.77
N LEU A 280 13.61 -15.82 0.16
CA LEU A 280 12.38 -15.04 0.36
C LEU A 280 12.15 -14.05 -0.79
N TYR A 281 13.22 -13.47 -1.32
CA TYR A 281 13.15 -12.66 -2.53
C TYR A 281 12.62 -13.47 -3.71
N ALA A 282 13.18 -14.67 -3.98
CA ALA A 282 12.74 -15.56 -5.04
C ALA A 282 11.27 -16.00 -4.84
N THR A 283 10.87 -16.28 -3.59
CA THR A 283 9.48 -16.61 -3.22
C THR A 283 8.52 -15.50 -3.62
N THR A 284 8.80 -14.25 -3.23
CA THR A 284 7.95 -13.10 -3.53
C THR A 284 7.92 -12.82 -5.04
N LYS A 285 9.10 -12.86 -5.68
CA LYS A 285 9.23 -12.63 -7.12
C LYS A 285 8.44 -13.66 -7.91
N TYR A 286 8.56 -14.95 -7.58
CA TYR A 286 7.81 -16.00 -8.27
C TYR A 286 6.28 -15.85 -8.06
N ASN A 287 5.85 -15.44 -6.88
CA ASN A 287 4.43 -15.16 -6.62
C ASN A 287 3.85 -14.09 -7.57
N GLU A 288 4.65 -13.10 -7.95
CA GLU A 288 4.28 -12.08 -8.95
C GLU A 288 4.35 -12.62 -10.40
N GLU A 289 5.39 -13.40 -10.72
CA GLU A 289 5.56 -14.04 -12.02
C GLU A 289 4.43 -15.02 -12.34
N HIS A 290 3.95 -15.76 -11.34
CA HIS A 290 2.81 -16.67 -11.48
C HIS A 290 1.51 -15.93 -11.86
N ILE A 291 1.27 -14.71 -11.32
CA ILE A 291 0.13 -13.88 -11.73
C ILE A 291 0.21 -13.53 -13.22
N ILE A 292 1.41 -13.17 -13.69
CA ILE A 292 1.64 -12.86 -15.11
C ILE A 292 1.45 -14.09 -15.97
N PHE A 293 1.92 -15.26 -15.52
CA PHE A 293 1.74 -16.54 -16.20
C PHE A 293 0.25 -16.88 -16.35
N GLN A 294 -0.53 -16.81 -15.25
CA GLN A 294 -1.97 -17.05 -15.27
C GLN A 294 -2.72 -16.07 -16.19
N ALA A 295 -2.34 -14.79 -16.17
CA ALA A 295 -2.92 -13.80 -17.08
C ALA A 295 -2.63 -14.13 -18.55
N LYS A 296 -1.41 -14.58 -18.88
CA LYS A 296 -1.04 -15.00 -20.24
C LYS A 296 -1.82 -16.25 -20.69
N GLN A 297 -2.00 -17.23 -19.81
CA GLN A 297 -2.83 -18.41 -20.13
C GLN A 297 -4.27 -18.00 -20.49
N LEU A 298 -4.86 -17.04 -19.74
CA LEU A 298 -6.19 -16.53 -20.07
C LEU A 298 -6.21 -15.83 -21.44
N LEU A 299 -5.15 -15.13 -21.83
CA LEU A 299 -5.05 -14.46 -23.13
C LEU A 299 -4.99 -15.43 -24.32
N GLU A 300 -4.55 -16.68 -24.12
CA GLU A 300 -4.59 -17.71 -25.17
C GLU A 300 -6.01 -18.03 -25.64
N GLU A 301 -7.03 -17.73 -24.84
CA GLU A 301 -8.44 -17.87 -25.20
C GLU A 301 -8.93 -16.77 -26.18
N ASP A 302 -8.11 -15.77 -26.47
CA ASP A 302 -8.32 -14.64 -27.39
C ASP A 302 -9.71 -13.98 -27.27
N ARG A 303 -10.10 -13.65 -26.03
CA ARG A 303 -11.34 -12.93 -25.73
C ARG A 303 -11.07 -11.44 -25.64
N ASP A 304 -12.04 -10.61 -26.02
CA ASP A 304 -11.98 -9.15 -25.80
C ASP A 304 -12.44 -8.75 -24.40
N ILE A 305 -13.29 -9.59 -23.79
CA ILE A 305 -13.89 -9.33 -22.47
C ILE A 305 -13.65 -10.54 -21.57
N TYR A 306 -13.11 -10.26 -20.39
CA TYR A 306 -12.90 -11.26 -19.33
C TYR A 306 -13.77 -10.93 -18.13
N VAL A 307 -14.47 -11.94 -17.60
CA VAL A 307 -15.27 -11.80 -16.37
C VAL A 307 -14.51 -12.51 -15.24
N ILE A 308 -14.19 -11.76 -14.19
CA ILE A 308 -13.49 -12.28 -13.00
C ILE A 308 -14.47 -12.23 -11.82
N GLU A 309 -14.71 -13.37 -11.21
CA GLU A 309 -15.67 -13.54 -10.10
C GLU A 309 -14.95 -13.93 -8.80
N ASN A 310 -15.61 -13.65 -7.66
CA ASN A 310 -15.14 -14.03 -6.32
C ASN A 310 -13.73 -13.48 -6.05
N VAL A 311 -13.58 -12.15 -6.11
CA VAL A 311 -12.29 -11.46 -6.14
C VAL A 311 -11.66 -11.21 -4.76
N CYS A 312 -12.23 -11.75 -3.68
CA CYS A 312 -11.56 -11.76 -2.38
C CYS A 312 -10.24 -12.53 -2.45
N TYR A 313 -9.28 -12.20 -1.57
CA TYR A 313 -7.99 -12.91 -1.51
C TYR A 313 -8.13 -14.40 -1.18
N LYS A 314 -9.20 -14.80 -0.50
CA LYS A 314 -9.55 -16.18 -0.15
C LYS A 314 -10.85 -16.56 -0.86
N ASP A 315 -10.86 -17.69 -1.55
CA ASP A 315 -12.07 -18.20 -2.21
C ASP A 315 -13.19 -18.43 -1.19
N ASN A 316 -14.41 -18.07 -1.58
CA ASN A 316 -15.61 -18.18 -0.75
C ASN A 316 -15.55 -17.41 0.57
N SER A 317 -14.76 -16.34 0.64
CA SER A 317 -14.73 -15.50 1.83
C SER A 317 -16.06 -14.78 2.03
N VAL A 318 -16.62 -14.89 3.24
CA VAL A 318 -17.80 -14.12 3.66
C VAL A 318 -17.44 -12.67 4.05
N ILE A 319 -16.13 -12.38 4.14
CA ILE A 319 -15.61 -11.08 4.52
C ILE A 319 -15.03 -10.40 3.27
N PRO A 320 -15.34 -9.12 3.02
CA PRO A 320 -14.87 -8.40 1.84
C PRO A 320 -13.40 -7.97 1.96
N LEU A 321 -12.49 -8.94 2.02
CA LEU A 321 -11.05 -8.72 2.07
C LEU A 321 -10.44 -8.91 0.68
N ILE A 322 -10.11 -7.81 0.04
CA ILE A 322 -9.51 -7.78 -1.31
C ILE A 322 -7.99 -7.54 -1.31
N GLU A 323 -7.41 -7.26 -0.13
CA GLU A 323 -5.99 -6.94 0.03
C GLU A 323 -5.09 -8.01 -0.62
N GLU A 324 -4.22 -7.57 -1.52
CA GLU A 324 -3.29 -8.44 -2.27
C GLU A 324 -3.99 -9.60 -3.03
N SER A 325 -5.26 -9.45 -3.42
CA SER A 325 -5.98 -10.48 -4.17
C SER A 325 -5.30 -10.86 -5.47
N ALA A 326 -4.97 -12.13 -5.65
CA ALA A 326 -4.37 -12.64 -6.87
C ALA A 326 -5.29 -12.45 -8.09
N LYS A 327 -6.61 -12.65 -7.92
CA LYS A 327 -7.59 -12.48 -8.99
C LYS A 327 -7.68 -11.02 -9.46
N LEU A 328 -7.62 -10.05 -8.54
CA LEU A 328 -7.59 -8.62 -8.90
C LEU A 328 -6.27 -8.24 -9.57
N LYS A 329 -5.15 -8.84 -9.14
CA LYS A 329 -3.86 -8.65 -9.82
C LYS A 329 -3.84 -9.25 -11.23
N ILE A 330 -4.45 -10.43 -11.44
CA ILE A 330 -4.64 -11.02 -12.77
C ILE A 330 -5.55 -10.12 -13.61
N ALA A 331 -6.67 -9.64 -13.05
CA ALA A 331 -7.57 -8.70 -13.72
C ALA A 331 -6.82 -7.44 -14.19
N LYS A 332 -5.98 -6.87 -13.31
CA LYS A 332 -5.13 -5.71 -13.64
C LYS A 332 -4.14 -6.05 -14.78
N GLN A 333 -3.53 -7.23 -14.78
CA GLN A 333 -2.65 -7.66 -15.89
C GLN A 333 -3.42 -7.75 -17.21
N LEU A 334 -4.63 -8.31 -17.23
CA LEU A 334 -5.45 -8.38 -18.45
C LEU A 334 -5.78 -6.98 -19.00
N VAL A 335 -6.07 -6.00 -18.12
CA VAL A 335 -6.26 -4.61 -18.55
C VAL A 335 -4.96 -4.03 -19.13
N LEU A 336 -3.80 -4.31 -18.53
CA LEU A 336 -2.49 -3.90 -19.07
C LEU A 336 -2.20 -4.49 -20.46
N TYR A 337 -2.78 -5.64 -20.79
CA TYR A 337 -2.74 -6.24 -22.14
C TYR A 337 -3.85 -5.71 -23.06
N GLY A 338 -4.55 -4.63 -22.68
CA GLY A 338 -5.57 -3.97 -23.50
C GLY A 338 -6.93 -4.68 -23.54
N LYS A 339 -7.19 -5.61 -22.63
CA LYS A 339 -8.45 -6.34 -22.57
C LYS A 339 -9.46 -5.63 -21.64
N THR A 340 -10.74 -5.75 -21.96
CA THR A 340 -11.82 -5.30 -21.05
C THR A 340 -12.05 -6.34 -19.96
N VAL A 341 -12.03 -5.92 -18.69
CA VAL A 341 -12.29 -6.80 -17.55
C VAL A 341 -13.55 -6.36 -16.83
N ILE A 342 -14.44 -7.31 -16.53
CA ILE A 342 -15.63 -7.15 -15.72
C ILE A 342 -15.40 -7.88 -14.40
N ILE A 343 -15.44 -7.14 -13.29
CA ILE A 343 -15.45 -7.74 -11.96
C ILE A 343 -16.90 -8.00 -11.57
N LYS A 344 -17.22 -9.26 -11.29
CA LYS A 344 -18.57 -9.69 -10.93
C LYS A 344 -18.56 -10.28 -9.53
N ASP A 345 -19.20 -9.57 -8.59
CA ASP A 345 -19.21 -9.96 -7.18
C ASP A 345 -20.40 -9.32 -6.45
N THR A 346 -20.51 -9.51 -5.13
CA THR A 346 -21.51 -8.85 -4.28
C THR A 346 -21.28 -7.33 -4.24
N LEU A 347 -22.36 -6.58 -3.98
CA LEU A 347 -22.28 -5.11 -3.88
C LEU A 347 -21.20 -4.64 -2.90
N THR A 348 -21.08 -5.32 -1.76
CA THR A 348 -20.07 -4.98 -0.72
C THR A 348 -18.64 -5.12 -1.25
N ILE A 349 -18.33 -6.23 -1.93
CA ILE A 349 -17.00 -6.47 -2.51
C ILE A 349 -16.75 -5.51 -3.67
N ILE A 350 -17.73 -5.29 -4.55
CA ILE A 350 -17.62 -4.33 -5.65
C ILE A 350 -17.30 -2.93 -5.13
N ASN A 351 -17.92 -2.50 -4.01
CA ASN A 351 -17.61 -1.19 -3.43
C ASN A 351 -16.17 -1.11 -2.93
N GLU A 352 -15.64 -2.17 -2.29
CA GLU A 352 -14.23 -2.19 -1.88
C GLU A 352 -13.28 -2.19 -3.10
N VAL A 353 -13.60 -2.97 -4.14
CA VAL A 353 -12.79 -2.98 -5.38
C VAL A 353 -12.82 -1.61 -6.06
N LYS A 354 -13.97 -0.92 -6.09
CA LYS A 354 -14.07 0.43 -6.65
C LYS A 354 -13.24 1.45 -5.88
N LYS A 355 -13.16 1.34 -4.54
CA LYS A 355 -12.32 2.23 -3.73
C LYS A 355 -10.85 2.11 -4.11
N GLU A 356 -10.36 0.90 -4.37
CA GLU A 356 -8.94 0.65 -4.66
C GLU A 356 -8.60 0.82 -6.16
N PHE A 357 -9.49 0.38 -7.05
CA PHE A 357 -9.21 0.28 -8.49
C PHE A 357 -10.00 1.27 -9.36
N GLY A 358 -10.92 2.06 -8.79
CA GLY A 358 -11.68 3.07 -9.52
C GLY A 358 -12.44 2.50 -10.72
N THR A 359 -12.21 3.07 -11.89
CA THR A 359 -12.90 2.75 -13.15
C THR A 359 -12.11 1.86 -14.10
N ILE A 360 -10.96 1.31 -13.68
CA ILE A 360 -10.14 0.45 -14.55
C ILE A 360 -10.84 -0.85 -14.93
N PHE A 361 -11.81 -1.29 -14.13
CA PHE A 361 -12.67 -2.43 -14.42
C PHE A 361 -14.09 -1.97 -14.71
N LYS A 362 -14.84 -2.80 -15.46
CA LYS A 362 -16.31 -2.76 -15.44
C LYS A 362 -16.82 -3.62 -14.28
N TYR A 363 -18.02 -3.31 -13.77
CA TYR A 363 -18.53 -3.95 -12.57
C TYR A 363 -19.94 -4.51 -12.81
N GLU A 364 -20.17 -5.73 -12.32
CA GLU A 364 -21.47 -6.40 -12.35
C GLU A 364 -21.79 -6.95 -10.96
N ILE A 365 -22.98 -6.65 -10.43
CA ILE A 365 -23.41 -7.09 -9.09
C ILE A 365 -24.17 -8.41 -9.21
N VAL A 366 -23.71 -9.44 -8.48
CA VAL A 366 -24.38 -10.73 -8.39
C VAL A 366 -25.65 -10.57 -7.55
N GLY A 367 -26.81 -10.97 -8.12
CA GLY A 367 -28.10 -10.96 -7.42
C GLY A 367 -29.02 -9.78 -7.75
N SER A 368 -28.69 -8.90 -8.67
CA SER A 368 -29.60 -7.86 -9.15
C SER A 368 -30.54 -8.40 -10.24
N THR A 369 -31.53 -9.24 -9.86
CA THR A 369 -32.79 -9.31 -10.58
C THR A 369 -33.66 -8.16 -10.06
N SER A 370 -34.07 -7.31 -11.00
CA SER A 370 -34.95 -6.16 -10.84
C SER A 370 -35.99 -6.28 -9.72
N THR A 371 -35.73 -5.69 -8.57
CA THR A 371 -36.74 -5.08 -7.70
C THR A 371 -36.06 -3.96 -6.91
N GLN A 372 -36.19 -2.74 -7.45
CA GLN A 372 -36.02 -1.53 -6.66
C GLN A 372 -37.10 -1.52 -5.58
N SER A 373 -36.73 -1.66 -4.32
CA SER A 373 -37.45 -1.02 -3.22
C SER A 373 -36.68 -1.14 -1.90
N ASN A 374 -36.38 0.01 -1.30
CA ASN A 374 -36.27 0.27 0.13
C ASN A 374 -35.19 -0.50 0.95
N PHE A 375 -33.91 -0.12 0.79
CA PHE A 375 -32.92 -0.19 1.88
C PHE A 375 -31.84 0.93 1.76
N GLU A 376 -32.25 2.12 1.36
CA GLU A 376 -31.46 3.34 1.56
C GLU A 376 -32.00 4.09 2.78
N LYS A 377 -31.58 3.71 3.97
CA LYS A 377 -31.50 4.59 5.16
C LYS A 377 -30.88 3.80 6.32
N HIS A 378 -29.85 4.41 6.88
CA HIS A 378 -29.10 4.02 8.09
C HIS A 378 -27.87 3.10 7.87
N MET A 379 -26.77 3.72 7.52
CA MET A 379 -25.47 3.54 8.18
C MET A 379 -24.51 4.63 7.70
N ASN A 380 -24.63 5.83 8.29
CA ASN A 380 -23.53 6.77 8.40
C ASN A 380 -22.78 6.43 9.70
N VAL A 381 -21.70 5.71 9.63
CA VAL A 381 -20.68 5.65 10.66
C VAL A 381 -19.36 6.05 9.98
N GLY A 382 -18.83 7.19 10.42
CA GLY A 382 -17.67 7.83 9.82
C GLY A 382 -16.43 6.95 9.89
N ILE A 383 -16.04 6.47 8.74
CA ILE A 383 -14.67 6.09 8.43
C ILE A 383 -14.15 7.27 7.61
N ILE A 384 -13.00 7.82 8.01
CA ILE A 384 -12.30 8.84 7.21
C ILE A 384 -11.89 8.14 5.91
N ASP A 385 -12.75 8.26 4.90
CA ASP A 385 -12.53 7.78 3.54
C ASP A 385 -11.45 8.65 2.91
N GLN A 386 -10.24 8.10 2.74
CA GLN A 386 -9.42 8.55 1.62
C GLN A 386 -10.05 7.97 0.35
N VAL A 387 -11.03 8.66 -0.19
CA VAL A 387 -11.54 8.42 -1.54
C VAL A 387 -10.36 8.66 -2.48
N ILE A 388 -9.94 7.65 -3.24
CA ILE A 388 -8.99 7.88 -4.36
C ILE A 388 -9.76 8.74 -5.36
N PRO A 389 -9.33 9.98 -5.61
CA PRO A 389 -10.07 10.89 -6.48
C PRO A 389 -10.17 10.32 -7.89
N ASP A 390 -11.33 10.50 -8.53
CA ASP A 390 -11.55 10.13 -9.92
C ASP A 390 -10.69 11.00 -10.84
N ILE A 391 -10.35 10.49 -12.02
CA ILE A 391 -9.66 11.25 -13.07
C ILE A 391 -10.37 12.56 -13.41
N GLN A 392 -11.69 12.63 -13.22
CA GLN A 392 -12.48 13.85 -13.41
C GLN A 392 -12.16 14.91 -12.34
N GLU A 393 -11.89 14.52 -11.10
CA GLU A 393 -11.46 15.44 -10.06
C GLU A 393 -10.04 15.95 -10.33
N VAL A 394 -9.15 15.08 -10.81
CA VAL A 394 -7.80 15.44 -11.26
C VAL A 394 -7.86 16.40 -12.44
N TYR A 395 -8.71 16.09 -13.45
CA TYR A 395 -8.97 16.99 -14.57
C TYR A 395 -9.46 18.36 -14.12
N LYS A 396 -10.51 18.41 -13.29
CA LYS A 396 -11.10 19.65 -12.78
C LYS A 396 -10.06 20.49 -12.05
N TYR A 397 -9.30 19.88 -11.15
CA TYR A 397 -8.27 20.57 -10.38
C TYR A 397 -7.22 21.23 -11.27
N TRP A 398 -6.62 20.47 -12.21
CA TRP A 398 -5.59 21.00 -13.09
C TRP A 398 -6.13 21.90 -14.20
N ASN A 399 -7.39 21.73 -14.59
CA ASN A 399 -8.02 22.63 -15.54
C ASN A 399 -8.36 23.98 -14.90
N ASP A 400 -8.79 24.01 -13.65
CA ASP A 400 -9.04 25.26 -12.91
C ASP A 400 -7.73 25.98 -12.54
N ARG A 401 -6.65 25.21 -12.34
CA ARG A 401 -5.37 25.71 -11.88
C ARG A 401 -4.19 25.10 -12.68
N PRO A 402 -3.98 25.51 -13.96
CA PRO A 402 -2.80 25.03 -14.72
C PRO A 402 -1.49 25.25 -13.97
N CYS A 403 -0.60 24.25 -14.03
CA CYS A 403 0.69 24.30 -13.35
C CYS A 403 1.51 25.51 -13.84
N ASN A 404 2.18 26.21 -12.92
CA ASN A 404 3.02 27.39 -13.18
C ASN A 404 2.29 28.63 -13.73
N ILE A 405 0.96 28.62 -13.83
CA ILE A 405 0.19 29.78 -14.36
C ILE A 405 0.45 31.08 -13.58
N ARG A 406 0.86 30.98 -12.31
CA ARG A 406 1.15 32.13 -11.43
C ARG A 406 2.63 32.50 -11.36
N HIS A 407 3.45 32.00 -12.29
CA HIS A 407 4.88 32.29 -12.32
C HIS A 407 5.22 33.65 -12.95
N SER A 408 4.24 34.38 -13.44
CA SER A 408 4.35 35.77 -13.91
C SER A 408 3.10 36.57 -13.53
N ASN A 409 3.28 37.89 -13.36
CA ASN A 409 2.19 38.86 -13.16
C ASN A 409 1.76 39.53 -14.49
N LYS A 410 2.38 39.15 -15.59
CA LYS A 410 2.03 39.68 -16.92
C LYS A 410 0.75 39.04 -17.42
N GLU A 411 0.16 39.63 -18.42
CA GLU A 411 -1.03 39.09 -19.09
C GLU A 411 -0.73 37.73 -19.74
N ILE A 412 -1.53 36.72 -19.41
CA ILE A 412 -1.37 35.36 -19.96
C ILE A 412 -1.50 35.40 -21.48
N GLY A 413 -0.62 34.70 -22.19
CA GLY A 413 -0.58 34.67 -23.64
C GLY A 413 0.38 35.69 -24.27
N THR A 414 0.97 36.62 -23.49
CA THR A 414 1.98 37.54 -23.98
C THR A 414 3.39 36.91 -23.97
N LYS A 415 4.28 37.43 -24.80
CA LYS A 415 5.67 36.96 -24.86
C LYS A 415 6.37 37.15 -23.54
N GLU A 416 6.20 38.30 -22.93
CA GLU A 416 6.76 38.68 -21.64
C GLU A 416 6.28 37.73 -20.51
N TYR A 417 5.01 37.35 -20.55
CA TYR A 417 4.48 36.36 -19.61
C TYR A 417 5.23 35.02 -19.71
N PHE A 418 5.34 34.48 -20.92
CA PHE A 418 6.00 33.20 -21.14
C PHE A 418 7.48 33.21 -20.83
N GLU A 419 8.18 34.32 -21.13
CA GLU A 419 9.59 34.49 -20.79
C GLU A 419 9.80 34.50 -19.26
N GLU A 420 9.00 35.28 -18.51
CA GLU A 420 9.07 35.29 -17.04
C GLU A 420 8.75 33.91 -16.42
N VAL A 421 7.74 33.24 -16.92
CA VAL A 421 7.40 31.88 -16.45
C VAL A 421 8.57 30.93 -16.66
N THR A 422 9.19 30.96 -17.82
CA THR A 422 10.35 30.12 -18.17
C THR A 422 11.55 30.41 -17.27
N LEU A 423 11.90 31.70 -17.14
CA LEU A 423 13.00 32.15 -16.29
C LEU A 423 12.80 31.72 -14.84
N ARG A 424 11.60 31.92 -14.27
CA ARG A 424 11.30 31.56 -12.90
C ARG A 424 11.36 30.05 -12.68
N LYS A 425 10.77 29.26 -13.58
CA LYS A 425 10.79 27.80 -13.48
C LYS A 425 12.23 27.28 -13.45
N TYR A 426 13.04 27.65 -14.41
CA TYR A 426 14.43 27.15 -14.51
C TYR A 426 15.38 27.78 -13.49
N PHE A 427 15.05 28.94 -12.92
CA PHE A 427 15.78 29.50 -11.80
C PHE A 427 15.56 28.71 -10.51
N VAL A 428 14.30 28.37 -10.20
CA VAL A 428 13.93 27.66 -8.97
C VAL A 428 14.25 26.17 -9.07
N GLU A 429 14.05 25.60 -10.23
CA GLU A 429 14.24 24.17 -10.53
C GLU A 429 15.36 24.00 -11.58
N SER A 430 16.54 24.55 -11.30
CA SER A 430 17.68 24.59 -12.25
C SER A 430 18.13 23.20 -12.72
N HIS A 431 17.92 22.15 -11.90
CA HIS A 431 18.22 20.77 -12.23
C HIS A 431 17.44 20.23 -13.45
N ILE A 432 16.34 20.90 -13.85
CA ILE A 432 15.55 20.50 -15.04
C ILE A 432 16.41 20.59 -16.30
N LEU A 433 17.24 21.63 -16.43
CA LEU A 433 18.08 21.83 -17.63
C LEU A 433 19.04 20.65 -17.84
N ASP A 434 19.71 20.21 -16.77
CA ASP A 434 20.60 19.05 -16.80
C ASP A 434 19.85 17.74 -17.01
N PHE A 435 18.67 17.61 -16.39
CA PHE A 435 17.87 16.39 -16.46
C PHE A 435 17.24 16.21 -17.84
N ALA A 436 16.65 17.24 -18.41
CA ALA A 436 15.94 17.15 -19.69
C ALA A 436 16.89 16.93 -20.86
N GLU A 437 18.13 17.45 -20.81
CA GLU A 437 19.13 17.34 -21.89
C GLU A 437 18.55 17.77 -23.25
N PHE A 438 17.84 18.89 -23.32
CA PHE A 438 17.04 19.31 -24.48
C PHE A 438 17.78 19.18 -25.80
N ALA A 439 19.05 19.60 -25.88
CA ALA A 439 19.87 19.56 -27.09
C ALA A 439 20.20 18.16 -27.62
N LYS A 440 20.15 17.15 -26.75
CA LYS A 440 20.36 15.73 -27.10
C LYS A 440 19.33 15.21 -28.10
N TYR A 441 18.16 15.81 -28.10
CA TYR A 441 17.00 15.34 -28.88
C TYR A 441 16.77 16.13 -30.17
N ASN A 442 17.79 16.82 -30.67
CA ASN A 442 17.75 17.44 -31.99
C ASN A 442 17.41 16.40 -33.09
N ASN A 443 16.43 16.70 -33.94
CA ASN A 443 15.87 15.80 -34.95
C ASN A 443 15.32 14.45 -34.41
N LYS A 444 15.01 14.36 -33.12
CA LYS A 444 14.39 13.19 -32.48
C LYS A 444 12.91 13.43 -32.21
N LYS A 445 12.11 12.37 -32.27
CA LYS A 445 10.70 12.43 -31.87
C LYS A 445 10.59 12.41 -30.35
N VAL A 446 10.00 13.43 -29.78
CA VAL A 446 9.79 13.62 -28.33
C VAL A 446 8.30 13.64 -28.03
N LEU A 447 7.87 12.81 -27.08
CA LEU A 447 6.54 12.89 -26.45
C LEU A 447 6.70 13.48 -25.05
N GLU A 448 6.06 14.61 -24.77
CA GLU A 448 5.90 15.11 -23.40
C GLU A 448 4.52 14.74 -22.85
N VAL A 449 4.50 14.04 -21.71
CA VAL A 449 3.29 13.67 -20.97
C VAL A 449 3.08 14.67 -19.85
N GLY A 450 1.93 15.39 -19.93
CA GLY A 450 1.63 16.50 -19.03
C GLY A 450 2.41 17.75 -19.39
N CYS A 451 2.24 18.23 -20.62
CA CYS A 451 3.02 19.39 -21.13
C CYS A 451 2.67 20.72 -20.44
N GLY A 452 1.59 20.77 -19.65
CA GLY A 452 1.15 21.97 -18.96
C GLY A 452 1.01 23.17 -19.90
N ILE A 453 1.56 24.31 -19.50
CA ILE A 453 1.53 25.55 -20.30
C ILE A 453 2.72 25.66 -21.28
N GLY A 454 3.35 24.52 -21.63
CA GLY A 454 4.30 24.40 -22.75
C GLY A 454 5.74 24.89 -22.48
N THR A 455 6.18 25.00 -21.22
CA THR A 455 7.53 25.51 -20.91
C THR A 455 8.64 24.59 -21.44
N ALA A 456 8.55 23.28 -21.22
CA ALA A 456 9.52 22.34 -21.75
C ALA A 456 9.31 22.09 -23.26
N ALA A 457 8.06 22.19 -23.74
CA ALA A 457 7.75 22.16 -25.17
C ALA A 457 8.57 23.18 -25.96
N GLN A 458 8.56 24.44 -25.52
CA GLN A 458 9.39 25.49 -26.13
C GLN A 458 10.87 25.10 -26.16
N SER A 459 11.40 24.64 -25.01
CA SER A 459 12.81 24.28 -24.91
C SER A 459 13.21 23.12 -25.84
N PHE A 460 12.38 22.08 -25.93
CA PHE A 460 12.62 20.96 -26.86
C PHE A 460 12.60 21.41 -28.32
N ILE A 461 11.57 22.21 -28.71
CA ILE A 461 11.40 22.64 -30.09
C ILE A 461 12.52 23.60 -30.51
N GLU A 462 12.90 24.55 -29.66
CA GLU A 462 14.02 25.48 -29.91
C GLU A 462 15.37 24.75 -30.07
N ASN A 463 15.51 23.57 -29.44
CA ASN A 463 16.67 22.70 -29.62
C ASN A 463 16.49 21.67 -30.77
N GLY A 464 15.46 21.84 -31.62
CA GLY A 464 15.30 21.10 -32.86
C GLY A 464 14.59 19.74 -32.73
N ALA A 465 13.90 19.45 -31.62
CA ALA A 465 13.13 18.22 -31.45
C ALA A 465 11.84 18.24 -32.31
N ILE A 466 11.45 17.07 -32.82
CA ILE A 466 10.13 16.82 -33.41
C ILE A 466 9.17 16.54 -32.28
N TYR A 467 8.47 17.58 -31.81
CA TYR A 467 7.75 17.57 -30.54
C TYR A 467 6.26 17.23 -30.68
N THR A 468 5.80 16.39 -29.76
CA THR A 468 4.39 16.14 -29.48
C THR A 468 4.17 16.26 -27.96
N GLY A 469 3.17 17.02 -27.52
CA GLY A 469 2.75 17.13 -26.13
C GLY A 469 1.35 16.56 -25.94
N ILE A 470 1.10 15.99 -24.77
CA ILE A 470 -0.25 15.64 -24.30
C ILE A 470 -0.46 16.22 -22.91
N ASP A 471 -1.68 16.67 -22.63
CA ASP A 471 -2.11 17.09 -21.31
C ASP A 471 -3.60 16.69 -21.09
N LEU A 472 -3.98 16.51 -19.84
CA LEU A 472 -5.37 16.23 -19.47
C LEU A 472 -6.21 17.50 -19.52
N SER A 473 -5.64 18.68 -19.17
CA SER A 473 -6.30 19.97 -19.02
C SER A 473 -6.41 20.74 -20.33
N ASN A 474 -7.62 21.00 -20.79
CA ASN A 474 -7.88 21.84 -21.98
C ASN A 474 -7.27 23.25 -21.82
N LYS A 475 -7.42 23.85 -20.63
CA LYS A 475 -6.89 25.20 -20.36
C LYS A 475 -5.35 25.25 -20.45
N SER A 476 -4.69 24.20 -19.98
CA SER A 476 -3.23 24.08 -20.15
C SER A 476 -2.84 24.02 -21.62
N ILE A 477 -3.57 23.24 -22.42
CA ILE A 477 -3.36 23.06 -23.86
C ILE A 477 -3.56 24.37 -24.62
N ASP A 478 -4.63 25.12 -24.30
CA ASP A 478 -4.90 26.41 -24.92
C ASP A 478 -3.74 27.40 -24.70
N ILE A 479 -3.23 27.49 -23.45
CA ILE A 479 -2.10 28.35 -23.11
C ILE A 479 -0.80 27.85 -23.78
N ALA A 480 -0.60 26.54 -23.84
CA ALA A 480 0.58 25.98 -24.51
C ALA A 480 0.57 26.24 -26.03
N ASN A 481 -0.58 26.14 -26.69
CA ASN A 481 -0.72 26.50 -28.11
C ASN A 481 -0.46 28.00 -28.33
N GLN A 482 -1.00 28.89 -27.49
CA GLN A 482 -0.68 30.32 -27.53
C GLN A 482 0.85 30.56 -27.41
N ARG A 483 1.53 29.84 -26.52
CA ARG A 483 3.00 29.91 -26.41
C ARG A 483 3.68 29.51 -27.72
N LEU A 484 3.26 28.40 -28.35
CA LEU A 484 3.85 28.00 -29.63
C LEU A 484 3.64 29.05 -30.73
N GLU A 485 2.45 29.66 -30.76
CA GLU A 485 2.14 30.75 -31.71
C GLU A 485 3.00 31.99 -31.46
N VAL A 486 3.11 32.47 -30.22
CA VAL A 486 3.88 33.67 -29.83
C VAL A 486 5.35 33.55 -30.18
N PHE A 487 5.93 32.36 -30.04
CA PHE A 487 7.34 32.07 -30.37
C PHE A 487 7.54 31.51 -31.78
N ALA A 488 6.49 31.43 -32.62
CA ALA A 488 6.50 30.85 -33.95
C ALA A 488 7.08 29.41 -34.00
N LEU A 489 6.77 28.59 -33.01
CA LEU A 489 7.28 27.24 -32.86
C LEU A 489 6.35 26.22 -33.54
N LYS A 490 6.93 25.13 -34.07
CA LYS A 490 6.17 24.07 -34.72
C LYS A 490 6.15 22.81 -33.83
N GLY A 491 5.06 22.57 -33.15
CA GLY A 491 4.79 21.40 -32.32
C GLY A 491 3.33 20.96 -32.44
N LYS A 492 3.03 19.77 -31.94
CA LYS A 492 1.66 19.27 -31.86
C LYS A 492 1.30 19.07 -30.38
N ILE A 493 0.15 19.55 -29.93
CA ILE A 493 -0.35 19.37 -28.56
C ILE A 493 -1.77 18.83 -28.62
N TYR A 494 -2.08 17.78 -27.83
CA TYR A 494 -3.35 17.10 -27.82
C TYR A 494 -3.89 16.94 -26.40
N GLN A 495 -5.22 16.97 -26.27
CA GLN A 495 -5.85 16.52 -25.05
C GLN A 495 -5.84 14.99 -25.02
N ALA A 496 -5.25 14.39 -23.97
CA ALA A 496 -5.28 12.95 -23.77
C ALA A 496 -5.05 12.59 -22.30
N ASN A 497 -5.70 11.50 -21.88
CA ASN A 497 -5.40 10.83 -20.62
C ASN A 497 -4.34 9.75 -20.87
N ILE A 498 -3.17 9.89 -20.24
CA ILE A 498 -2.08 8.92 -20.39
C ILE A 498 -2.46 7.51 -19.88
N GLU A 499 -3.44 7.38 -19.02
CA GLU A 499 -3.94 6.06 -18.59
C GLU A 499 -4.78 5.36 -19.66
N VAL A 500 -5.22 6.05 -20.71
CA VAL A 500 -6.07 5.51 -21.77
C VAL A 500 -5.33 5.55 -23.11
N LEU A 501 -4.70 4.44 -23.47
CA LEU A 501 -3.84 4.36 -24.66
C LEU A 501 -4.58 4.69 -25.98
N CYS A 502 -5.87 4.32 -26.09
CA CYS A 502 -6.67 4.61 -27.27
C CYS A 502 -6.92 6.11 -27.49
N ASP A 503 -6.94 6.93 -26.43
CA ASP A 503 -7.05 8.39 -26.54
C ASP A 503 -5.83 9.00 -27.24
N ILE A 504 -4.68 8.35 -27.10
CA ILE A 504 -3.40 8.78 -27.68
C ILE A 504 -3.25 8.28 -29.12
N THR A 505 -3.66 7.04 -29.38
CA THR A 505 -3.42 6.36 -30.67
C THR A 505 -4.53 6.59 -31.70
N SER A 506 -5.77 6.82 -31.29
CA SER A 506 -6.91 6.99 -32.21
C SER A 506 -7.00 8.38 -32.87
N ASN A 507 -6.35 9.38 -32.29
CA ASN A 507 -6.46 10.76 -32.78
C ASN A 507 -5.28 11.24 -33.62
N THR A 508 -4.27 10.37 -33.93
CA THR A 508 -3.03 10.88 -34.50
C THR A 508 -2.27 9.80 -35.30
N ASP A 509 -1.52 10.26 -36.30
CA ASP A 509 -0.31 9.61 -36.83
C ASP A 509 0.81 9.54 -35.76
N ILE A 510 0.47 9.32 -34.49
CA ILE A 510 1.45 9.23 -33.40
C ILE A 510 2.12 7.86 -33.47
N GLY A 511 3.26 7.82 -34.10
CA GLY A 511 4.17 6.67 -34.07
C GLY A 511 4.90 6.58 -32.72
N THR A 512 5.87 5.71 -32.64
CA THR A 512 6.76 5.58 -31.48
C THR A 512 7.80 6.71 -31.41
N PHE A 513 8.25 7.02 -30.19
CA PHE A 513 9.13 8.14 -29.86
C PHE A 513 10.54 7.70 -29.47
N ASP A 514 11.52 8.57 -29.70
CA ASP A 514 12.89 8.40 -29.24
C ASP A 514 13.02 8.76 -27.74
N LEU A 515 12.20 9.72 -27.26
CA LEU A 515 12.08 10.12 -25.88
C LEU A 515 10.60 10.21 -25.50
N VAL A 516 10.24 9.66 -24.34
CA VAL A 516 9.05 10.04 -23.58
C VAL A 516 9.55 10.82 -22.36
N TYR A 517 9.04 12.03 -22.16
CA TYR A 517 9.40 12.93 -21.07
C TYR A 517 8.17 13.25 -20.23
N SER A 518 8.27 13.16 -18.89
CA SER A 518 7.18 13.50 -17.98
C SER A 518 7.75 14.11 -16.70
N PHE A 519 7.49 15.38 -16.48
CA PHE A 519 8.02 16.09 -15.32
C PHE A 519 6.90 16.59 -14.41
N GLY A 520 6.72 15.96 -13.25
CA GLY A 520 5.75 16.39 -12.26
C GLY A 520 4.30 15.98 -12.56
N VAL A 521 4.06 14.84 -13.23
CA VAL A 521 2.73 14.46 -13.73
C VAL A 521 2.26 13.09 -13.27
N LEU A 522 3.06 12.04 -13.49
CA LEU A 522 2.58 10.67 -13.32
C LEU A 522 2.19 10.31 -11.88
N HIS A 523 2.76 10.97 -10.89
CA HIS A 523 2.38 10.81 -9.49
C HIS A 523 1.05 11.50 -9.12
N HIS A 524 0.44 12.21 -10.07
CA HIS A 524 -0.89 12.79 -9.94
C HIS A 524 -1.96 11.98 -10.69
N THR A 525 -1.60 10.82 -11.25
CA THR A 525 -2.54 9.94 -11.93
C THR A 525 -3.13 8.90 -10.96
N PRO A 526 -4.42 8.56 -11.08
CA PRO A 526 -5.04 7.49 -10.31
C PRO A 526 -4.30 6.15 -10.41
N ASN A 527 -3.79 5.83 -11.61
CA ASN A 527 -3.11 4.57 -11.90
C ASN A 527 -1.74 4.80 -12.53
N THR A 528 -0.78 5.20 -11.71
CA THR A 528 0.59 5.50 -12.15
C THR A 528 1.25 4.36 -12.92
N GLU A 529 1.00 3.09 -12.55
CA GLU A 529 1.56 1.93 -13.27
C GLU A 529 1.04 1.82 -14.70
N ILE A 530 -0.28 2.06 -14.91
CA ILE A 530 -0.88 2.05 -16.27
C ILE A 530 -0.31 3.21 -17.09
N ALA A 531 -0.18 4.38 -16.49
CA ALA A 531 0.42 5.54 -17.15
C ALA A 531 1.88 5.26 -17.59
N ILE A 532 2.69 4.64 -16.74
CA ILE A 532 4.07 4.23 -17.05
C ILE A 532 4.11 3.16 -18.14
N GLN A 533 3.22 2.16 -18.08
CA GLN A 533 3.13 1.12 -19.12
C GLN A 533 2.76 1.73 -20.48
N ASN A 534 1.87 2.70 -20.52
CA ASN A 534 1.53 3.41 -21.76
C ASN A 534 2.69 4.25 -22.28
N CYS A 535 3.47 4.89 -21.39
CA CYS A 535 4.73 5.54 -21.78
C CYS A 535 5.71 4.55 -22.40
N TRP A 536 5.85 3.34 -21.82
CA TRP A 536 6.68 2.28 -22.39
C TRP A 536 6.19 1.84 -23.78
N ASN A 537 4.87 1.68 -23.98
CA ASN A 537 4.29 1.31 -25.26
C ASN A 537 4.59 2.35 -26.36
N MET A 538 4.61 3.63 -26.01
CA MET A 538 4.89 4.75 -26.93
C MET A 538 6.38 4.91 -27.28
N LEU A 539 7.29 4.21 -26.61
CA LEU A 539 8.72 4.29 -26.90
C LEU A 539 9.12 3.32 -28.02
N LYS A 540 10.06 3.75 -28.86
CA LYS A 540 10.81 2.85 -29.74
C LYS A 540 11.67 1.88 -28.92
N PRO A 541 12.01 0.69 -29.44
CA PRO A 541 13.08 -0.11 -28.86
C PRO A 541 14.37 0.71 -28.74
N GLY A 542 14.97 0.76 -27.53
CA GLY A 542 16.13 1.61 -27.23
C GLY A 542 15.80 3.09 -27.00
N GLY A 543 14.53 3.50 -27.00
CA GLY A 543 14.09 4.85 -26.65
C GLY A 543 14.22 5.11 -25.15
N GLU A 544 14.45 6.38 -24.79
CA GLU A 544 14.62 6.82 -23.40
C GLU A 544 13.30 7.26 -22.79
N PHE A 545 13.12 6.93 -21.51
CA PHE A 545 12.08 7.49 -20.66
C PHE A 545 12.70 8.33 -19.57
N LYS A 546 12.31 9.59 -19.51
CA LYS A 546 12.71 10.53 -18.43
C LYS A 546 11.48 10.97 -17.68
N LEU A 547 11.43 10.67 -16.40
CA LEU A 547 10.31 11.05 -15.56
C LEU A 547 10.80 11.63 -14.22
N MET A 548 10.06 12.61 -13.70
CA MET A 548 10.24 13.11 -12.34
C MET A 548 9.06 12.72 -11.48
N MET A 549 9.34 12.11 -10.33
CA MET A 549 8.38 11.69 -9.32
C MET A 549 8.71 12.33 -7.98
N TYR A 550 7.74 12.37 -7.06
CA TYR A 550 7.96 12.92 -5.71
C TYR A 550 8.61 11.89 -4.78
N ALA A 551 9.63 12.34 -4.04
CA ALA A 551 10.38 11.50 -3.11
C ALA A 551 9.67 11.37 -1.76
N LYS A 552 9.40 10.13 -1.34
CA LYS A 552 8.86 9.83 -0.01
C LYS A 552 9.86 10.18 1.10
N ASN A 553 11.15 9.89 0.87
CA ASN A 553 12.23 10.21 1.79
C ASN A 553 12.77 11.62 1.48
N SER A 554 12.00 12.66 1.78
CA SER A 554 12.39 14.05 1.50
C SER A 554 12.01 15.01 2.61
N LEU A 555 12.74 16.12 2.69
CA LEU A 555 12.46 17.20 3.64
C LEU A 555 11.04 17.76 3.42
N LYS A 556 10.64 17.97 2.17
CA LYS A 556 9.31 18.51 1.84
C LYS A 556 8.17 17.58 2.25
N TYR A 557 8.31 16.26 2.07
CA TYR A 557 7.29 15.31 2.52
C TYR A 557 7.15 15.28 4.03
N PHE A 558 8.28 15.36 4.75
CA PHE A 558 8.28 15.53 6.21
C PHE A 558 7.54 16.81 6.62
N GLU A 559 7.90 17.97 6.04
CA GLU A 559 7.27 19.27 6.34
C GLU A 559 5.74 19.25 6.07
N ILE A 560 5.28 18.58 4.99
CA ILE A 560 3.85 18.41 4.67
C ILE A 560 3.15 17.59 5.76
N ASN A 561 3.73 16.47 6.19
CA ASN A 561 3.15 15.61 7.22
C ASN A 561 3.06 16.27 8.59
N GLU A 562 4.01 17.17 8.89
CA GLU A 562 3.99 17.99 10.11
C GLU A 562 3.07 19.22 9.99
N GLY A 563 2.34 19.37 8.89
CA GLY A 563 1.40 20.48 8.69
C GLY A 563 2.06 21.84 8.48
N LEU A 564 3.34 21.88 8.12
CA LEU A 564 4.06 23.12 7.84
C LEU A 564 3.67 23.67 6.47
N ASP A 565 3.53 25.01 6.37
CA ASP A 565 3.15 25.68 5.12
C ASP A 565 4.19 25.43 4.02
N GLN A 566 3.69 25.04 2.85
CA GLN A 566 4.50 24.69 1.69
C GLN A 566 4.05 25.52 0.48
N TYR A 567 5.01 26.11 -0.24
CA TYR A 567 4.72 26.76 -1.51
C TYR A 567 4.35 25.71 -2.56
N GLU A 568 3.30 26.02 -3.32
CA GLU A 568 2.68 25.06 -4.26
C GLU A 568 2.37 23.73 -3.60
N ALA A 569 2.18 23.77 -2.29
CA ALA A 569 1.70 22.62 -1.59
C ALA A 569 0.43 22.15 -2.25
N GLN A 570 0.38 20.98 -2.36
CA GLN A 570 -0.64 20.03 -2.68
C GLN A 570 -1.94 20.22 -1.90
N ASN A 571 -2.18 21.40 -1.32
CA ASN A 571 -3.43 21.77 -0.66
C ASN A 571 -4.57 21.67 -1.67
N GLY A 572 -5.38 20.60 -1.51
CA GLY A 572 -6.50 20.31 -2.38
C GLY A 572 -6.12 19.63 -3.71
N VAL A 573 -4.87 19.20 -3.91
CA VAL A 573 -4.53 18.30 -5.02
C VAL A 573 -5.18 16.95 -4.76
N PRO A 574 -6.02 16.44 -5.68
CA PRO A 574 -6.73 15.18 -5.45
C PRO A 574 -5.80 14.00 -5.25
N ILE A 575 -4.72 13.92 -6.01
CA ILE A 575 -3.73 12.83 -5.94
C ILE A 575 -2.31 13.42 -5.96
N ALA A 576 -1.47 12.98 -5.02
CA ALA A 576 -0.04 13.29 -4.97
C ALA A 576 0.74 12.12 -4.34
N ASN A 577 0.97 11.11 -5.14
CA ASN A 577 1.72 9.93 -4.70
C ASN A 577 3.20 10.25 -4.50
N VAL A 578 3.81 9.64 -3.51
CA VAL A 578 5.24 9.75 -3.20
C VAL A 578 5.90 8.37 -3.23
N TYR A 579 7.16 8.31 -3.66
CA TYR A 579 7.85 7.07 -3.94
C TYR A 579 9.23 7.02 -3.28
N THR A 580 9.65 5.82 -2.89
CA THR A 580 11.04 5.51 -2.57
C THR A 580 11.81 5.14 -3.85
N HIS A 581 13.14 5.00 -3.76
CA HIS A 581 13.94 4.48 -4.88
C HIS A 581 13.51 3.07 -5.26
N ASP A 582 13.17 2.22 -4.29
CA ASP A 582 12.73 0.85 -4.53
C ASP A 582 11.36 0.82 -5.23
N ASP A 583 10.42 1.68 -4.83
CA ASP A 583 9.14 1.82 -5.52
C ASP A 583 9.33 2.18 -7.01
N ILE A 584 10.29 3.08 -7.31
CA ILE A 584 10.62 3.44 -8.69
C ILE A 584 11.18 2.23 -9.47
N HIS A 585 12.07 1.44 -8.88
CA HIS A 585 12.57 0.23 -9.53
C HIS A 585 11.46 -0.79 -9.81
N ILE A 586 10.50 -0.93 -8.89
CA ILE A 586 9.33 -1.79 -9.08
C ILE A 586 8.44 -1.29 -10.23
N LEU A 587 8.14 0.01 -10.25
CA LEU A 587 7.33 0.62 -11.30
C LEU A 587 7.97 0.51 -12.69
N LEU A 588 9.29 0.59 -12.76
CA LEU A 588 10.06 0.59 -14.01
C LEU A 588 10.65 -0.78 -14.36
N LYS A 589 10.15 -1.87 -13.80
CA LYS A 589 10.68 -3.24 -13.98
C LYS A 589 10.85 -3.69 -15.45
N ASN A 590 10.09 -3.11 -16.36
CA ASN A 590 10.17 -3.41 -17.81
C ASN A 590 11.27 -2.61 -18.52
N PHE A 591 11.87 -1.60 -17.86
CA PHE A 591 12.92 -0.77 -18.42
C PHE A 591 14.31 -1.28 -18.02
N LYS A 592 15.31 -0.85 -18.78
CA LYS A 592 16.73 -1.12 -18.55
C LYS A 592 17.45 0.15 -18.14
N ASP A 593 18.66 0.03 -17.60
CA ASP A 593 19.56 1.15 -17.28
C ASP A 593 18.88 2.24 -16.44
N ILE A 594 18.11 1.83 -15.41
CA ILE A 594 17.40 2.76 -14.53
C ILE A 594 18.42 3.53 -13.69
N ARG A 595 18.44 4.85 -13.86
CA ARG A 595 19.29 5.79 -13.11
C ARG A 595 18.40 6.79 -12.40
N ILE A 596 18.50 6.87 -11.08
CA ILE A 596 17.72 7.75 -10.22
C ILE A 596 18.67 8.79 -9.61
N LYS A 597 18.34 10.07 -9.78
CA LYS A 597 19.01 11.19 -9.11
C LYS A 597 17.97 11.91 -8.24
N GLN A 598 18.13 11.85 -6.93
CA GLN A 598 17.33 12.65 -6.02
C GLN A 598 17.91 14.05 -5.91
N THR A 599 17.05 15.07 -5.99
CA THR A 599 17.48 16.49 -6.03
C THR A 599 16.33 17.41 -5.64
N HIS A 600 16.59 18.70 -5.58
CA HIS A 600 15.67 19.79 -5.34
C HIS A 600 15.18 19.93 -3.89
N ILE A 601 15.69 20.92 -3.18
CA ILE A 601 15.16 21.42 -1.91
C ILE A 601 14.72 22.87 -2.12
N PHE A 602 13.45 23.17 -1.78
CA PHE A 602 12.94 24.53 -1.86
C PHE A 602 13.52 25.39 -0.72
N GLN A 603 14.35 26.38 -1.07
CA GLN A 603 15.19 27.13 -0.13
C GLN A 603 14.58 28.44 0.35
N TYR A 604 13.51 28.92 -0.31
CA TYR A 604 13.04 30.30 -0.15
C TYR A 604 11.96 30.42 0.93
N LYS A 605 11.84 31.60 1.53
CA LYS A 605 10.72 31.97 2.38
C LYS A 605 9.46 32.10 1.52
N ILE A 606 8.38 31.49 1.92
CA ILE A 606 7.18 31.28 1.10
C ILE A 606 6.50 32.60 0.76
N GLU A 607 6.32 33.49 1.74
CA GLU A 607 5.61 34.76 1.54
C GLU A 607 6.40 35.70 0.60
N GLU A 608 7.71 35.79 0.76
CA GLU A 608 8.57 36.55 -0.13
C GLU A 608 8.59 35.95 -1.53
N TYR A 609 8.65 34.62 -1.64
CA TYR A 609 8.63 33.95 -2.94
C TYR A 609 7.32 34.17 -3.71
N LYS A 610 6.16 34.18 -3.03
CA LYS A 610 4.87 34.54 -3.65
C LYS A 610 4.89 35.94 -4.28
N ASN A 611 5.70 36.84 -3.72
CA ASN A 611 5.89 38.20 -4.18
C ASN A 611 7.13 38.39 -5.10
N TYR A 612 7.65 37.29 -5.67
CA TYR A 612 8.83 37.27 -6.57
C TYR A 612 10.13 37.72 -5.90
N ILE A 613 10.22 37.65 -4.55
CA ILE A 613 11.42 37.96 -3.78
C ILE A 613 12.07 36.64 -3.37
N TYR A 614 13.26 36.35 -3.88
CA TYR A 614 13.96 35.09 -3.68
C TYR A 614 14.85 35.10 -2.43
N LYS A 615 14.25 35.40 -1.26
CA LYS A 615 14.94 35.41 0.02
C LYS A 615 15.00 33.99 0.59
N LYS A 616 16.20 33.49 0.85
CA LYS A 616 16.38 32.16 1.45
C LYS A 616 15.91 32.14 2.91
N LYS A 617 15.55 30.94 3.39
CA LYS A 617 15.42 30.67 4.83
C LYS A 617 16.80 30.80 5.48
N GLU A 618 16.88 31.35 6.72
CA GLU A 618 18.15 31.71 7.36
C GLU A 618 19.16 30.54 7.39
N TYR A 619 18.70 29.35 7.73
CA TYR A 619 19.57 28.17 7.81
C TYR A 619 20.11 27.70 6.45
N PHE A 620 19.43 28.00 5.34
CA PHE A 620 19.97 27.74 4.00
C PHE A 620 20.93 28.82 3.53
N ASP A 621 20.78 30.06 4.00
CA ASP A 621 21.63 31.18 3.61
C ASP A 621 23.05 31.04 4.18
N THR A 622 23.17 30.46 5.38
CA THR A 622 24.45 30.23 6.08
C THR A 622 25.01 28.81 5.91
N MET A 623 24.30 27.93 5.24
CA MET A 623 24.70 26.53 5.10
C MET A 623 25.87 26.36 4.13
N PRO A 624 26.94 25.60 4.50
CA PRO A 624 27.99 25.23 3.55
C PRO A 624 27.44 24.50 2.33
N LEU A 625 27.98 24.80 1.16
CA LEU A 625 27.50 24.26 -0.11
C LEU A 625 27.55 22.72 -0.14
N GLU A 626 28.62 22.11 0.38
CA GLU A 626 28.76 20.65 0.42
C GLU A 626 27.67 20.01 1.30
N LEU A 627 27.31 20.64 2.42
CA LEU A 627 26.23 20.17 3.28
C LEU A 627 24.88 20.27 2.57
N PHE A 628 24.61 21.39 1.91
CA PHE A 628 23.38 21.57 1.12
C PHE A 628 23.28 20.51 0.01
N GLN A 629 24.35 20.27 -0.75
CA GLN A 629 24.39 19.25 -1.80
C GLN A 629 24.17 17.84 -1.24
N CYS A 630 24.72 17.54 -0.06
CA CYS A 630 24.48 16.27 0.63
C CYS A 630 23.01 16.12 1.02
N MET A 631 22.41 17.17 1.58
CA MET A 631 20.98 17.17 1.91
C MET A 631 20.12 17.02 0.66
N GLU A 632 20.42 17.76 -0.40
CA GLU A 632 19.68 17.70 -1.66
C GLU A 632 19.70 16.31 -2.28
N LYS A 633 20.84 15.64 -2.24
CA LYS A 633 21.02 14.28 -2.76
C LYS A 633 20.22 13.22 -1.97
N ASN A 634 20.02 13.41 -0.67
CA ASN A 634 19.40 12.40 0.21
C ASN A 634 17.98 12.78 0.65
N LEU A 635 17.63 14.07 0.66
CA LEU A 635 16.36 14.60 1.15
C LEU A 635 15.66 15.51 0.13
N GLY A 636 16.12 15.56 -1.11
CA GLY A 636 15.50 16.31 -2.19
C GLY A 636 14.10 15.80 -2.50
N TRP A 637 13.25 16.68 -3.01
CA TRP A 637 11.84 16.37 -3.32
C TRP A 637 11.64 15.59 -4.61
N HIS A 638 12.54 15.79 -5.59
CA HIS A 638 12.40 15.23 -6.93
C HIS A 638 13.28 13.99 -7.11
N LEU A 639 12.65 12.88 -7.49
CA LEU A 639 13.31 11.71 -8.06
C LEU A 639 13.33 11.86 -9.57
N CYS A 640 14.44 12.34 -10.11
CA CYS A 640 14.69 12.45 -11.55
C CYS A 640 15.21 11.12 -12.07
N VAL A 641 14.41 10.43 -12.87
CA VAL A 641 14.68 9.07 -13.34
C VAL A 641 14.88 9.04 -14.84
N THR A 642 15.94 8.38 -15.28
CA THR A 642 16.20 8.08 -16.70
C THR A 642 16.33 6.58 -16.87
N CYS A 643 15.62 6.00 -17.82
CA CYS A 643 15.69 4.58 -18.16
C CYS A 643 15.46 4.34 -19.64
N VAL A 644 15.69 3.12 -20.12
CA VAL A 644 15.66 2.75 -21.55
C VAL A 644 14.71 1.57 -21.77
N LYS A 645 13.91 1.61 -22.87
CA LYS A 645 13.04 0.53 -23.29
C LYS A 645 13.80 -0.68 -23.83
#